data_63e69671ce84e9b08fc14d03fde55cbc
#
_entry.id   63e69671ce84e9b08fc14d03fde55cbc
#
_cell.length_a   1.000
_cell.length_b   1.000
_cell.length_c   1.000
_cell.angle_alpha   90.00
_cell.angle_beta   90.00
_cell.angle_gamma   90.00
#
_symmetry.space_group_name_H-M   'P 1'
#
loop_
_entity.id
_entity.type
_entity.pdbx_description
1 polymer ?
#
loop_
_entity_poly.entity_id
_entity_poly.type
_entity_poly.pdbx_seq_one_letter_code
_entity_poly.pdbx_strand_id
1 'polypeptide(L)'
;MKRIIILAIIGMSVILNAQSKKVVCDGNSCRIEDAAKENGYSVVSPVPESAIEPMAPAPRLKSLNGKTIALVGGSFMANVTHPELKRLILAECPTAKVYVLSEIGSAGPYPRPGVVRREKDEFQRKLREFKIDAVVSGNGGCGLCTPKETGSCIAAEALGIPSVMIAAPGFVKQAKSAAASAGLSHLCVAEYPGAFASHTREELLTNTRKVLWPQIKAGLVGNEKCKMENVELETANDIRPPATGRRPSTVEWQISGTFAEIQRIFLDSGWTDGLPIIPPTEAAVAEFLKFTDLPPDHSLGAIPPAQRNVTVRHVAANAVMAGCPPEFLPLCLAFVEAMKDGDFRRPLASTHAWTPYCWLNGPVARQLGFDCGQGEINEPKNAVLGRFLNLAMLNLGGYRVKENRMGTFGYLMPWCMVEDEATALKVGWKPWSLQRGYSIDDSTLTAASAINWGNNLVPATSDGEKIKDMIAWDAAEKSQMAVASGMPCTYRVFLLTEGVARDLSRTYSTKDALCRAVEAAARIPLGSRAFANYWGNPGSAFNPERYSLRKHEYRIASNEEARETPTPPWLGWTGLDRLETVPAMAEGKSAFIVTGDKARNKEMCLPGGGFTTIKIQLPKAWDSLMAERGYEPLEKFRLATDLRPDAPPVRPRRSRPPTNRRSYGN
;
A
#
# COMPACT_ATOMS: atom_id res chain seq x y z
N MET A 1 -25.03 -29.27 36.09
CA MET A 1 -24.38 -27.94 36.04
C MET A 1 -23.15 -27.75 36.94
N LYS A 2 -23.10 -28.28 38.18
CA LYS A 2 -21.92 -28.10 39.05
C LYS A 2 -20.63 -28.84 38.61
N ARG A 3 -20.71 -29.93 37.84
CA ARG A 3 -19.53 -30.69 37.36
C ARG A 3 -18.82 -30.05 36.18
N ILE A 4 -19.50 -29.23 35.38
CA ILE A 4 -18.89 -28.52 34.20
C ILE A 4 -18.09 -27.30 34.64
N ILE A 5 -18.49 -26.62 35.71
CA ILE A 5 -17.80 -25.43 36.23
C ILE A 5 -16.46 -25.78 36.91
N ILE A 6 -16.35 -26.96 37.54
CA ILE A 6 -15.10 -27.41 38.17
C ILE A 6 -14.05 -27.79 37.12
N LEU A 7 -14.44 -28.36 35.98
CA LEU A 7 -13.52 -28.66 34.87
C LEU A 7 -12.99 -27.39 34.17
N ALA A 8 -13.79 -26.32 34.09
CA ALA A 8 -13.35 -25.05 33.51
C ALA A 8 -12.33 -24.29 34.40
N ILE A 9 -12.51 -24.39 35.76
CA ILE A 9 -11.59 -23.73 36.69
C ILE A 9 -10.27 -24.51 36.82
N ILE A 10 -10.30 -25.84 36.77
CA ILE A 10 -9.09 -26.66 36.72
C ILE A 10 -8.35 -26.48 35.41
N GLY A 11 -9.05 -26.31 34.26
CA GLY A 11 -8.45 -26.02 32.97
C GLY A 11 -7.70 -24.68 32.94
N MET A 12 -8.23 -23.62 33.57
CA MET A 12 -7.56 -22.31 33.61
C MET A 12 -6.36 -22.26 34.56
N SER A 13 -6.36 -23.05 35.67
CA SER A 13 -5.22 -23.12 36.59
C SER A 13 -4.09 -24.01 36.07
N VAL A 14 -4.36 -24.94 35.16
CA VAL A 14 -3.35 -25.85 34.55
C VAL A 14 -2.60 -25.18 33.40
N ILE A 15 -3.21 -24.17 32.73
CA ILE A 15 -2.56 -23.44 31.63
C ILE A 15 -1.40 -22.57 32.13
N LEU A 16 -1.36 -22.19 33.40
CA LEU A 16 -0.27 -21.35 33.95
C LEU A 16 0.95 -22.15 34.48
N ASN A 17 0.92 -23.49 34.46
CA ASN A 17 2.04 -24.30 34.94
C ASN A 17 2.37 -25.54 34.07
N ALA A 18 1.88 -25.61 32.82
CA ALA A 18 2.00 -26.78 31.96
C ALA A 18 3.13 -26.65 30.95
N GLN A 19 4.38 -26.56 31.41
CA GLN A 19 5.53 -26.70 30.52
C GLN A 19 6.00 -28.14 30.29
N SER A 20 5.35 -29.17 30.87
CA SER A 20 5.85 -30.53 30.74
C SER A 20 4.82 -31.68 30.77
N LYS A 21 3.53 -31.41 30.69
CA LYS A 21 2.52 -32.48 30.85
C LYS A 21 1.46 -32.50 29.76
N LYS A 22 1.28 -33.65 29.12
CA LYS A 22 0.26 -33.91 28.10
C LYS A 22 -0.90 -34.72 28.73
N VAL A 23 -2.13 -34.31 28.45
CA VAL A 23 -3.33 -35.13 28.83
C VAL A 23 -3.59 -36.14 27.72
N VAL A 24 -3.48 -37.39 28.05
CA VAL A 24 -3.82 -38.51 27.15
C VAL A 24 -5.10 -39.17 27.67
N CYS A 25 -6.14 -39.21 26.85
CA CYS A 25 -7.41 -39.81 27.18
C CYS A 25 -7.56 -41.14 26.46
N ASP A 26 -7.92 -42.17 27.20
CA ASP A 26 -8.14 -43.51 26.70
C ASP A 26 -9.56 -43.95 27.14
N GLY A 27 -10.49 -43.86 26.21
CA GLY A 27 -11.89 -44.16 26.49
C GLY A 27 -12.46 -43.31 27.67
N ASN A 28 -12.74 -43.99 28.80
CA ASN A 28 -13.36 -43.37 29.97
C ASN A 28 -12.37 -42.80 31.02
N SER A 29 -11.07 -42.90 30.75
CA SER A 29 -10.04 -42.38 31.67
C SER A 29 -9.11 -41.42 30.94
N CYS A 30 -8.75 -40.31 31.64
CA CYS A 30 -7.72 -39.38 31.18
C CYS A 30 -6.55 -39.38 32.20
N ARG A 31 -5.35 -39.57 31.71
CA ARG A 31 -4.11 -39.48 32.52
C ARG A 31 -3.23 -38.34 32.00
N ILE A 32 -2.48 -37.78 32.92
CA ILE A 32 -1.49 -36.78 32.61
C ILE A 32 -0.13 -37.47 32.46
N GLU A 33 0.43 -37.44 31.28
CA GLU A 33 1.77 -37.95 31.00
C GLU A 33 2.74 -36.77 30.83
N ASP A 34 4.00 -36.99 31.16
CA ASP A 34 5.02 -36.00 30.85
C ASP A 34 5.06 -35.82 29.32
N ALA A 35 4.87 -34.61 28.86
CA ALA A 35 4.98 -34.30 27.44
C ALA A 35 6.38 -34.71 26.99
N ALA A 36 6.50 -35.58 25.98
CA ALA A 36 7.75 -35.77 25.29
C ALA A 36 8.28 -34.36 24.95
N LYS A 37 9.58 -34.10 25.22
CA LYS A 37 10.19 -32.79 24.91
C LYS A 37 9.75 -32.40 23.51
N GLU A 38 8.96 -31.34 23.41
CA GLU A 38 8.52 -30.81 22.14
C GLU A 38 9.79 -30.51 21.35
N ASN A 39 9.97 -31.16 20.20
CA ASN A 39 11.15 -30.92 19.37
C ASN A 39 11.17 -29.46 19.00
N GLY A 40 12.21 -28.75 19.41
CA GLY A 40 12.34 -27.34 19.13
C GLY A 40 12.41 -27.07 17.62
N TYR A 41 11.78 -25.99 17.18
CA TYR A 41 11.90 -25.49 15.81
C TYR A 41 13.15 -24.62 15.71
N SER A 42 13.92 -24.79 14.64
CA SER A 42 14.93 -23.83 14.19
C SER A 42 14.42 -23.16 12.93
N VAL A 43 14.28 -21.82 12.95
CA VAL A 43 13.60 -21.09 11.89
C VAL A 43 14.48 -20.02 11.26
N VAL A 44 14.22 -19.74 9.98
CA VAL A 44 14.87 -18.70 9.18
C VAL A 44 14.26 -17.35 9.54
N SER A 45 15.07 -16.29 9.57
CA SER A 45 14.57 -14.92 9.71
C SER A 45 13.69 -14.54 8.51
N PRO A 46 12.46 -14.04 8.72
CA PRO A 46 11.61 -13.56 7.64
C PRO A 46 11.96 -12.14 7.19
N VAL A 47 12.84 -11.44 7.92
CA VAL A 47 13.17 -10.03 7.74
C VAL A 47 14.60 -9.88 7.22
N PRO A 48 14.77 -9.31 6.02
CA PRO A 48 16.09 -9.07 5.44
C PRO A 48 16.82 -7.90 6.12
N GLU A 49 18.12 -7.86 6.00
CA GLU A 49 18.96 -6.74 6.42
C GLU A 49 18.73 -5.49 5.54
N SER A 50 19.13 -4.32 6.07
CA SER A 50 19.10 -3.06 5.30
C SER A 50 20.12 -3.11 4.15
N ALA A 51 19.69 -2.70 2.97
CA ALA A 51 20.55 -2.52 1.80
C ALA A 51 21.26 -1.15 1.78
N ILE A 52 20.97 -0.29 2.76
CA ILE A 52 21.39 1.10 2.78
C ILE A 52 22.59 1.28 3.71
N GLU A 53 23.65 1.92 3.20
CA GLU A 53 24.76 2.34 4.02
C GLU A 53 24.35 3.50 4.96
N PRO A 54 24.82 3.47 6.21
CA PRO A 54 24.56 4.56 7.15
C PRO A 54 25.11 5.88 6.66
N MET A 55 24.29 6.95 6.76
CA MET A 55 24.64 8.32 6.48
C MET A 55 24.86 9.07 7.81
N ALA A 56 26.03 9.66 8.00
CA ALA A 56 26.26 10.53 9.15
C ALA A 56 25.40 11.81 9.03
N PRO A 57 24.75 12.25 10.10
CA PRO A 57 24.06 13.54 10.10
C PRO A 57 25.06 14.69 9.91
N ALA A 58 24.61 15.74 9.25
CA ALA A 58 25.41 16.96 9.03
C ALA A 58 25.80 17.62 10.36
N PRO A 59 26.99 18.24 10.46
CA PRO A 59 27.38 19.00 11.64
C PRO A 59 26.39 20.13 11.92
N ARG A 60 25.98 20.30 13.18
CA ARG A 60 25.06 21.37 13.57
C ARG A 60 25.80 22.72 13.59
N LEU A 61 25.05 23.79 13.36
CA LEU A 61 25.59 25.14 13.37
C LEU A 61 25.97 25.59 14.79
N LYS A 62 26.94 26.48 14.91
CA LYS A 62 27.28 27.12 16.19
C LYS A 62 26.30 28.25 16.53
N SER A 63 25.73 28.90 15.52
CA SER A 63 24.80 30.02 15.62
C SER A 63 24.03 30.13 14.31
N LEU A 64 22.84 30.73 14.34
CA LEU A 64 22.08 31.10 13.15
C LEU A 64 22.41 32.49 12.64
N ASN A 65 23.14 33.30 13.40
CA ASN A 65 23.58 34.62 12.95
C ASN A 65 24.52 34.55 11.73
N GLY A 66 24.25 35.36 10.72
CA GLY A 66 24.96 35.36 9.45
C GLY A 66 24.70 34.16 8.54
N LYS A 67 23.75 33.26 8.92
CA LYS A 67 23.43 32.04 8.19
C LYS A 67 22.25 32.21 7.25
N THR A 68 22.25 31.42 6.18
CA THR A 68 21.15 31.35 5.22
C THR A 68 20.33 30.13 5.49
N ILE A 69 19.04 30.30 5.80
CA ILE A 69 18.12 29.24 6.22
C ILE A 69 17.01 29.11 5.19
N ALA A 70 16.72 27.88 4.77
CA ALA A 70 15.60 27.57 3.90
C ALA A 70 14.45 26.92 4.70
N LEU A 71 13.27 27.53 4.67
CA LEU A 71 12.03 26.98 5.17
C LEU A 71 11.27 26.40 3.99
N VAL A 72 11.31 25.07 3.82
CA VAL A 72 10.85 24.37 2.63
C VAL A 72 9.67 23.43 2.94
N GLY A 73 9.11 22.85 1.87
CA GLY A 73 7.87 22.11 1.98
C GLY A 73 6.67 23.03 1.76
N GLY A 74 5.49 22.53 1.90
CA GLY A 74 4.27 23.33 1.64
C GLY A 74 3.00 22.61 2.09
N SER A 75 3.18 21.49 2.82
CA SER A 75 2.06 20.71 3.31
C SER A 75 1.49 21.32 4.60
N PHE A 76 0.23 21.04 4.88
CA PHE A 76 -0.44 21.29 6.17
C PHE A 76 -0.13 22.61 6.87
N MET A 77 -0.72 23.70 6.39
CA MET A 77 -0.63 25.04 7.01
C MET A 77 0.81 25.59 7.11
N ALA A 78 1.75 25.09 6.29
CA ALA A 78 3.09 25.64 6.20
C ALA A 78 3.08 27.11 5.77
N ASN A 79 2.06 27.55 5.02
CA ASN A 79 1.78 28.94 4.68
C ASN A 79 1.48 29.85 5.91
N VAL A 80 1.21 29.26 7.07
CA VAL A 80 1.06 29.98 8.35
C VAL A 80 2.30 29.82 9.23
N THR A 81 2.79 28.59 9.40
CA THR A 81 3.90 28.30 10.30
C THR A 81 5.25 28.83 9.78
N HIS A 82 5.53 28.72 8.48
CA HIS A 82 6.83 29.13 7.93
C HIS A 82 7.05 30.66 7.93
N PRO A 83 6.09 31.51 7.58
CA PRO A 83 6.23 32.95 7.76
C PRO A 83 6.48 33.36 9.22
N GLU A 84 5.82 32.68 10.16
CA GLU A 84 6.03 32.93 11.59
C GLU A 84 7.44 32.48 12.04
N LEU A 85 7.91 31.33 11.59
CA LEU A 85 9.29 30.87 11.83
C LEU A 85 10.30 31.86 11.27
N LYS A 86 10.08 32.38 10.05
CA LYS A 86 10.94 33.43 9.47
C LYS A 86 10.99 34.67 10.38
N ARG A 87 9.85 35.14 10.87
CA ARG A 87 9.77 36.28 11.78
C ARG A 87 10.56 36.03 13.07
N LEU A 88 10.43 34.81 13.66
CA LEU A 88 11.13 34.43 14.89
C LEU A 88 12.64 34.32 14.69
N ILE A 89 13.09 33.73 13.59
CA ILE A 89 14.52 33.64 13.23
C ILE A 89 15.12 35.03 13.11
N LEU A 90 14.49 35.93 12.35
CA LEU A 90 15.00 37.26 12.13
C LEU A 90 14.94 38.14 13.40
N ALA A 91 14.01 37.92 14.31
CA ALA A 91 13.93 38.59 15.58
C ALA A 91 15.09 38.23 16.52
N GLU A 92 15.49 36.93 16.55
CA GLU A 92 16.59 36.46 17.40
C GLU A 92 17.97 36.55 16.71
N CYS A 93 17.99 36.46 15.38
CA CYS A 93 19.19 36.43 14.57
C CYS A 93 19.07 37.43 13.41
N PRO A 94 19.20 38.74 13.66
CA PRO A 94 18.94 39.81 12.67
C PRO A 94 19.82 39.74 11.42
N THR A 95 20.97 39.10 11.49
CA THR A 95 21.90 38.95 10.35
C THR A 95 21.67 37.70 9.53
N ALA A 96 20.68 36.85 9.92
CA ALA A 96 20.30 35.66 9.16
C ALA A 96 19.55 36.04 7.87
N LYS A 97 19.68 35.22 6.84
CA LYS A 97 18.84 35.25 5.62
C LYS A 97 17.87 34.10 5.66
N VAL A 98 16.59 34.32 5.33
CA VAL A 98 15.57 33.27 5.37
C VAL A 98 14.75 33.27 4.09
N TYR A 99 14.87 32.19 3.34
CA TYR A 99 14.03 31.86 2.18
C TYR A 99 12.83 31.02 2.61
N VAL A 100 11.66 31.23 2.02
CA VAL A 100 10.41 30.54 2.40
C VAL A 100 9.76 29.89 1.19
N LEU A 101 9.41 28.61 1.35
CA LEU A 101 8.56 27.82 0.45
C LEU A 101 9.03 27.74 -1.00
N SER A 102 8.37 28.51 -1.90
CA SER A 102 8.48 28.34 -3.35
C SER A 102 9.82 28.68 -3.97
N GLU A 103 10.66 29.47 -3.30
CA GLU A 103 11.94 29.91 -3.85
C GLU A 103 12.94 28.74 -4.02
N ILE A 104 12.96 27.83 -3.04
CA ILE A 104 13.86 26.67 -3.04
C ILE A 104 13.17 25.40 -3.56
N GLY A 105 11.88 25.20 -3.26
CA GLY A 105 11.12 24.01 -3.63
C GLY A 105 11.23 22.87 -2.63
N SER A 106 11.12 21.64 -3.12
CA SER A 106 11.15 20.41 -2.31
C SER A 106 11.83 19.28 -3.09
N ALA A 107 12.59 18.43 -2.38
CA ALA A 107 13.22 17.26 -2.98
C ALA A 107 12.23 16.12 -3.34
N GLY A 108 11.01 16.17 -2.87
CA GLY A 108 10.09 15.05 -2.94
C GLY A 108 10.53 13.89 -2.02
N PRO A 109 9.87 12.73 -2.07
CA PRO A 109 10.31 11.57 -1.32
C PRO A 109 11.71 11.14 -1.75
N TYR A 110 12.58 10.85 -0.79
CA TYR A 110 13.97 10.51 -1.08
C TYR A 110 14.04 9.23 -1.96
N PRO A 111 14.81 9.23 -3.05
CA PRO A 111 14.88 8.09 -3.95
C PRO A 111 15.63 6.91 -3.30
N ARG A 112 15.24 5.70 -3.70
CA ARG A 112 16.00 4.49 -3.39
C ARG A 112 17.36 4.49 -4.13
N PRO A 113 18.34 3.68 -3.69
CA PRO A 113 19.58 3.51 -4.41
C PRO A 113 19.37 3.18 -5.89
N GLY A 114 20.18 3.79 -6.75
CA GLY A 114 20.09 3.60 -8.21
C GLY A 114 18.95 4.31 -8.92
N VAL A 115 18.06 4.99 -8.20
CA VAL A 115 16.97 5.76 -8.81
C VAL A 115 17.31 7.25 -8.81
N VAL A 116 17.38 7.83 -10.01
CA VAL A 116 17.56 9.28 -10.18
C VAL A 116 16.21 9.99 -10.07
N ARG A 117 16.16 11.07 -9.29
CA ARG A 117 15.00 11.95 -9.18
C ARG A 117 15.40 13.39 -9.48
N ARG A 118 14.86 13.94 -10.55
CA ARG A 118 15.12 15.32 -10.97
C ARG A 118 14.80 16.33 -9.86
N GLU A 119 13.71 16.13 -9.13
CA GLU A 119 13.28 17.02 -8.04
C GLU A 119 14.34 17.09 -6.94
N LYS A 120 14.94 15.95 -6.55
CA LYS A 120 16.01 15.91 -5.55
C LYS A 120 17.25 16.64 -6.05
N ASP A 121 17.66 16.36 -7.28
CA ASP A 121 18.87 16.94 -7.85
C ASP A 121 18.73 18.46 -8.05
N GLU A 122 17.54 18.90 -8.50
CA GLU A 122 17.23 20.32 -8.61
C GLU A 122 17.21 21.02 -7.25
N PHE A 123 16.58 20.39 -6.26
CA PHE A 123 16.56 20.90 -4.89
C PHE A 123 17.98 21.06 -4.34
N GLN A 124 18.84 20.03 -4.46
CA GLN A 124 20.24 20.08 -4.04
C GLN A 124 21.04 21.15 -4.81
N ARG A 125 20.77 21.34 -6.11
CA ARG A 125 21.38 22.40 -6.89
C ARG A 125 21.02 23.78 -6.33
N LYS A 126 19.75 24.02 -6.03
CA LYS A 126 19.27 25.27 -5.42
C LYS A 126 19.87 25.52 -4.03
N LEU A 127 19.97 24.47 -3.19
CA LEU A 127 20.63 24.62 -1.88
C LEU A 127 22.07 25.17 -2.02
N ARG A 128 22.83 24.71 -3.01
CA ARG A 128 24.18 25.20 -3.30
C ARG A 128 24.17 26.62 -3.88
N GLU A 129 23.32 26.89 -4.86
CA GLU A 129 23.18 28.20 -5.54
C GLU A 129 22.83 29.30 -4.55
N PHE A 130 21.87 29.07 -3.68
CA PHE A 130 21.45 30.03 -2.65
C PHE A 130 22.35 30.00 -1.40
N LYS A 131 23.38 29.16 -1.39
CA LYS A 131 24.33 29.02 -0.27
C LYS A 131 23.60 28.76 1.06
N ILE A 132 22.69 27.77 1.05
CA ILE A 132 21.90 27.43 2.23
C ILE A 132 22.78 26.73 3.28
N ASP A 133 22.75 27.26 4.51
CA ASP A 133 23.46 26.70 5.67
C ASP A 133 22.59 25.76 6.51
N ALA A 134 21.27 25.88 6.45
CA ALA A 134 20.33 25.01 7.19
C ALA A 134 18.97 24.90 6.51
N VAL A 135 18.29 23.77 6.70
CA VAL A 135 16.97 23.50 6.14
C VAL A 135 15.97 23.16 7.25
N VAL A 136 14.78 23.76 7.19
CA VAL A 136 13.60 23.33 7.96
C VAL A 136 12.55 22.91 6.96
N SER A 137 12.07 21.67 7.03
CA SER A 137 11.08 21.15 6.10
C SER A 137 9.80 20.73 6.83
N GLY A 138 8.67 21.01 6.26
CA GLY A 138 7.38 20.62 6.84
C GLY A 138 6.19 21.25 6.12
N ASN A 139 4.97 21.00 6.59
CA ASN A 139 4.63 20.25 7.80
C ASN A 139 4.20 18.82 7.43
N GLY A 140 4.73 17.81 8.12
CA GLY A 140 4.31 16.42 7.96
C GLY A 140 3.06 16.14 8.80
N GLY A 141 1.94 15.92 8.15
CA GLY A 141 0.65 15.63 8.79
C GLY A 141 -0.18 14.58 8.07
N CYS A 142 0.41 13.86 7.12
CA CYS A 142 -0.22 12.71 6.47
C CYS A 142 0.82 11.67 6.02
N GLY A 143 0.34 10.45 5.75
CA GLY A 143 1.18 9.32 5.36
C GLY A 143 1.96 9.50 4.05
N LEU A 144 1.51 10.37 3.15
CA LEU A 144 2.18 10.68 1.88
C LEU A 144 3.04 11.95 1.97
N CYS A 145 2.58 12.97 2.72
CA CYS A 145 3.28 14.23 2.83
C CYS A 145 4.53 14.09 3.70
N THR A 146 4.46 13.35 4.80
CA THR A 146 5.58 13.18 5.72
C THR A 146 6.84 12.63 5.03
N PRO A 147 6.80 11.53 4.26
CA PRO A 147 7.98 11.07 3.52
C PRO A 147 8.49 12.09 2.47
N LYS A 148 7.58 12.86 1.86
CA LYS A 148 7.95 13.93 0.92
C LYS A 148 8.75 15.02 1.60
N GLU A 149 8.26 15.53 2.72
CA GLU A 149 8.95 16.61 3.47
C GLU A 149 10.24 16.09 4.11
N THR A 150 10.26 14.86 4.64
CA THR A 150 11.46 14.18 5.14
C THR A 150 12.53 14.05 4.05
N GLY A 151 12.14 13.79 2.80
CA GLY A 151 13.07 13.70 1.67
C GLY A 151 13.90 14.97 1.45
N SER A 152 13.34 16.14 1.72
CA SER A 152 14.08 17.42 1.65
C SER A 152 15.14 17.53 2.75
N CYS A 153 14.83 17.06 3.97
CA CYS A 153 15.82 16.99 5.05
C CYS A 153 16.96 16.01 4.71
N ILE A 154 16.63 14.81 4.24
CA ILE A 154 17.64 13.81 3.85
C ILE A 154 18.55 14.36 2.73
N ALA A 155 17.95 15.04 1.74
CA ALA A 155 18.71 15.63 0.64
C ALA A 155 19.65 16.75 1.10
N ALA A 156 19.29 17.50 2.14
CA ALA A 156 20.14 18.52 2.76
C ALA A 156 21.27 17.88 3.60
N GLU A 157 20.93 16.94 4.47
CA GLU A 157 21.89 16.20 5.32
C GLU A 157 22.97 15.51 4.46
N ALA A 158 22.57 14.94 3.32
CA ALA A 158 23.50 14.33 2.36
C ALA A 158 24.51 15.32 1.73
N LEU A 159 24.25 16.63 1.82
CA LEU A 159 25.18 17.72 1.42
C LEU A 159 25.97 18.29 2.59
N GLY A 160 25.84 17.75 3.79
CA GLY A 160 26.44 18.31 5.00
C GLY A 160 25.71 19.56 5.52
N ILE A 161 24.46 19.77 5.11
CA ILE A 161 23.59 20.89 5.53
C ILE A 161 22.63 20.38 6.61
N PRO A 162 22.73 20.86 7.87
CA PRO A 162 21.87 20.43 8.96
C PRO A 162 20.40 20.74 8.69
N SER A 163 19.53 19.82 9.08
CA SER A 163 18.10 19.99 8.85
C SER A 163 17.23 19.59 10.03
N VAL A 164 16.00 20.13 10.05
CA VAL A 164 14.94 19.76 10.99
C VAL A 164 13.64 19.55 10.24
N MET A 165 13.00 18.40 10.50
CA MET A 165 11.68 18.09 9.98
C MET A 165 10.61 18.53 10.98
N ILE A 166 9.51 19.14 10.50
CA ILE A 166 8.33 19.45 11.33
C ILE A 166 7.25 18.40 11.06
N ALA A 167 6.78 17.71 12.10
CA ALA A 167 5.74 16.70 11.99
C ALA A 167 4.69 16.78 13.10
N ALA A 168 3.46 16.43 12.80
CA ALA A 168 2.43 16.18 13.81
C ALA A 168 2.72 14.89 14.60
N PRO A 169 2.18 14.69 15.83
CA PRO A 169 2.55 13.61 16.74
C PRO A 169 2.51 12.22 16.12
N GLY A 170 1.45 11.88 15.43
CA GLY A 170 1.31 10.56 14.78
C GLY A 170 2.28 10.29 13.63
N PHE A 171 3.06 11.29 13.17
CA PHE A 171 3.92 11.20 11.98
C PHE A 171 5.42 11.31 12.29
N VAL A 172 5.79 11.53 13.55
CA VAL A 172 7.20 11.58 13.97
C VAL A 172 7.91 10.24 13.69
N LYS A 173 7.29 9.11 14.04
CA LYS A 173 7.84 7.78 13.77
C LYS A 173 7.98 7.53 12.28
N GLN A 174 7.02 7.97 11.48
CA GLN A 174 7.08 7.84 10.01
C GLN A 174 8.23 8.67 9.42
N ALA A 175 8.44 9.91 9.88
CA ALA A 175 9.57 10.74 9.44
C ALA A 175 10.91 10.08 9.77
N LYS A 176 11.07 9.58 11.01
CA LYS A 176 12.27 8.86 11.44
C LYS A 176 12.49 7.56 10.64
N SER A 177 11.43 6.78 10.41
CA SER A 177 11.50 5.55 9.60
C SER A 177 11.89 5.85 8.15
N ALA A 178 11.35 6.91 7.54
CA ALA A 178 11.73 7.34 6.20
C ALA A 178 13.19 7.79 6.13
N ALA A 179 13.69 8.50 7.13
CA ALA A 179 15.10 8.90 7.23
C ALA A 179 16.02 7.69 7.39
N ALA A 180 15.70 6.78 8.31
CA ALA A 180 16.44 5.55 8.52
C ALA A 180 16.50 4.66 7.26
N SER A 181 15.40 4.59 6.51
CA SER A 181 15.33 3.89 5.22
C SER A 181 16.22 4.52 4.12
N ALA A 182 16.73 5.71 4.35
CA ALA A 182 17.70 6.39 3.47
C ALA A 182 19.11 6.42 4.08
N GLY A 183 19.34 5.72 5.18
CA GLY A 183 20.62 5.67 5.89
C GLY A 183 20.79 6.72 6.99
N LEU A 184 19.91 7.71 7.08
CA LEU A 184 20.00 8.77 8.08
C LEU A 184 19.28 8.37 9.37
N SER A 185 20.00 7.75 10.31
CA SER A 185 19.44 7.22 11.57
C SER A 185 19.05 8.32 12.57
N HIS A 186 19.59 9.53 12.46
CA HIS A 186 19.44 10.62 13.42
C HIS A 186 18.89 11.90 12.76
N LEU A 187 17.65 11.84 12.28
CA LEU A 187 16.96 13.04 11.82
C LEU A 187 16.32 13.77 13.01
N CYS A 188 16.62 15.07 13.15
CA CYS A 188 15.92 15.95 14.07
C CYS A 188 14.50 16.20 13.59
N VAL A 189 13.51 15.89 14.44
CA VAL A 189 12.09 16.12 14.16
C VAL A 189 11.51 17.02 15.26
N ALA A 190 11.00 18.17 14.86
CA ALA A 190 10.25 19.08 15.73
C ALA A 190 8.78 18.64 15.71
N GLU A 191 8.28 18.19 16.86
CA GLU A 191 6.91 17.72 17.00
C GLU A 191 5.96 18.87 17.29
N TYR A 192 4.97 19.06 16.40
CA TYR A 192 3.90 20.01 16.57
C TYR A 192 2.82 19.45 17.52
N PRO A 193 2.29 20.24 18.48
CA PRO A 193 1.36 19.71 19.49
C PRO A 193 -0.06 19.57 18.92
N GLY A 194 -0.34 18.51 18.20
CA GLY A 194 -1.66 18.19 17.64
C GLY A 194 -1.71 18.18 16.13
N ALA A 195 -2.92 18.16 15.56
CA ALA A 195 -3.12 18.14 14.12
C ALA A 195 -3.18 19.57 13.57
N PHE A 196 -2.33 19.90 12.60
CA PHE A 196 -2.29 21.24 11.98
C PHE A 196 -3.64 21.72 11.46
N ALA A 197 -4.42 20.82 10.83
CA ALA A 197 -5.70 21.17 10.24
C ALA A 197 -6.83 21.37 11.28
N SER A 198 -6.62 20.97 12.53
CA SER A 198 -7.62 21.11 13.60
C SER A 198 -7.48 22.41 14.39
N HIS A 199 -6.36 23.10 14.23
CA HIS A 199 -6.06 24.32 14.98
C HIS A 199 -6.44 25.57 14.20
N THR A 200 -6.89 26.60 14.93
CA THR A 200 -7.09 27.94 14.41
C THR A 200 -5.76 28.59 14.02
N ARG A 201 -5.80 29.69 13.27
CA ARG A 201 -4.60 30.44 12.91
C ARG A 201 -3.81 30.90 14.15
N GLU A 202 -4.52 31.37 15.19
CA GLU A 202 -3.88 31.84 16.43
C GLU A 202 -3.20 30.72 17.21
N GLU A 203 -3.85 29.54 17.28
CA GLU A 203 -3.25 28.33 17.86
C GLU A 203 -2.02 27.88 17.07
N LEU A 204 -2.07 27.95 15.74
CA LEU A 204 -0.92 27.63 14.87
C LEU A 204 0.26 28.57 15.16
N LEU A 205 0.01 29.87 15.22
CA LEU A 205 1.05 30.87 15.52
C LEU A 205 1.61 30.69 16.93
N THR A 206 0.74 30.47 17.92
CA THR A 206 1.14 30.24 19.31
C THR A 206 1.98 28.99 19.46
N ASN A 207 1.56 27.88 18.86
CA ASN A 207 2.29 26.61 18.90
C ASN A 207 3.61 26.71 18.15
N THR A 208 3.64 27.47 17.06
CA THR A 208 4.90 27.72 16.33
C THR A 208 5.90 28.47 17.22
N ARG A 209 5.46 29.49 17.96
CA ARG A 209 6.32 30.28 18.87
C ARG A 209 6.79 29.46 20.06
N LYS A 210 5.84 28.81 20.76
CA LYS A 210 6.10 28.19 22.07
C LYS A 210 6.66 26.78 21.96
N VAL A 211 6.32 26.03 20.91
CA VAL A 211 6.66 24.60 20.80
C VAL A 211 7.61 24.32 19.65
N LEU A 212 7.31 24.75 18.42
CA LEU A 212 8.16 24.42 17.27
C LEU A 212 9.48 25.16 17.28
N TRP A 213 9.47 26.47 17.50
CA TRP A 213 10.68 27.26 17.40
C TRP A 213 11.82 26.81 18.33
N PRO A 214 11.58 26.55 19.64
CA PRO A 214 12.62 26.01 20.53
C PRO A 214 13.21 24.71 20.04
N GLN A 215 12.38 23.78 19.54
CA GLN A 215 12.84 22.49 19.03
C GLN A 215 13.65 22.64 17.74
N ILE A 216 13.19 23.48 16.80
CA ILE A 216 13.89 23.76 15.54
C ILE A 216 15.25 24.38 15.81
N LYS A 217 15.29 25.39 16.69
CA LYS A 217 16.54 26.03 17.09
C LYS A 217 17.53 25.03 17.70
N ALA A 218 17.07 24.20 18.63
CA ALA A 218 17.88 23.15 19.25
C ALA A 218 18.38 22.10 18.22
N GLY A 219 17.56 21.79 17.22
CA GLY A 219 17.91 20.84 16.16
C GLY A 219 18.91 21.38 15.13
N LEU A 220 18.94 22.69 14.90
CA LEU A 220 19.87 23.32 13.95
C LEU A 220 21.19 23.77 14.60
N VAL A 221 21.13 24.24 15.86
CA VAL A 221 22.30 24.73 16.60
C VAL A 221 22.75 23.67 17.58
N GLY A 222 24.00 23.23 17.46
CA GLY A 222 24.57 22.15 18.26
C GLY A 222 24.50 22.41 19.75
N ASN A 223 23.48 21.87 20.40
CA ASN A 223 23.40 21.62 21.83
C ASN A 223 23.14 20.12 22.01
N GLU A 224 23.77 19.51 23.01
CA GLU A 224 23.67 18.07 23.33
C GLU A 224 22.24 17.55 23.55
N LYS A 225 21.26 18.44 23.63
CA LYS A 225 19.83 18.14 23.76
C LYS A 225 19.14 17.64 22.48
N CYS A 226 19.75 17.70 21.30
CA CYS A 226 19.29 16.92 20.15
C CYS A 226 19.62 15.42 20.32
N LYS A 227 20.38 15.08 21.36
CA LYS A 227 20.44 13.74 21.96
C LYS A 227 19.20 13.43 22.80
N MET A 228 18.18 14.31 22.77
CA MET A 228 16.99 14.11 23.54
C MET A 228 16.23 12.88 23.02
N GLU A 229 16.18 11.95 23.93
CA GLU A 229 15.40 10.75 23.86
C GLU A 229 15.58 10.05 22.49
N ASN A 230 16.72 9.34 22.40
CA ASN A 230 16.66 8.04 21.82
C ASN A 230 15.47 7.32 22.52
N VAL A 231 14.22 7.60 22.09
CA VAL A 231 13.37 6.50 21.84
C VAL A 231 14.21 5.75 20.83
N GLU A 232 15.06 4.85 21.31
CA GLU A 232 15.52 3.75 20.52
C GLU A 232 14.28 3.38 19.76
N LEU A 233 14.20 3.72 18.45
CA LEU A 233 13.45 2.90 17.59
C LEU A 233 14.05 1.54 17.92
N GLU A 234 13.42 0.82 18.84
CA GLU A 234 13.41 -0.61 18.80
C GLU A 234 12.88 -0.91 17.41
N THR A 235 13.73 -0.64 16.41
CA THR A 235 13.60 -1.31 15.16
C THR A 235 13.56 -2.74 15.59
N ALA A 236 12.54 -3.47 15.23
CA ALA A 236 12.44 -4.90 15.48
C ALA A 236 13.62 -5.70 14.88
N ASN A 237 14.68 -5.03 14.53
CA ASN A 237 16.03 -5.51 14.24
C ASN A 237 16.94 -5.59 15.49
N ASP A 238 16.52 -5.01 16.64
CA ASP A 238 17.27 -5.09 17.89
C ASP A 238 16.66 -6.09 18.89
N ILE A 239 16.34 -7.29 18.44
CA ILE A 239 16.55 -8.43 19.31
C ILE A 239 18.06 -8.65 19.29
N ARG A 240 18.77 -7.86 20.10
CA ARG A 240 20.13 -8.16 20.45
C ARG A 240 20.12 -9.49 21.19
N PRO A 241 20.86 -10.51 20.73
CA PRO A 241 21.34 -11.51 21.66
C PRO A 241 22.16 -10.80 22.73
N PRO A 242 22.27 -11.35 23.94
CA PRO A 242 23.02 -10.74 25.03
C PRO A 242 24.43 -10.38 24.54
N ALA A 243 24.85 -9.16 24.90
CA ALA A 243 26.08 -8.52 24.46
C ALA A 243 27.31 -9.38 24.80
N THR A 244 27.79 -10.15 23.86
CA THR A 244 29.15 -10.69 23.85
C THR A 244 29.75 -10.52 22.46
N GLY A 245 30.53 -9.46 22.35
CA GLY A 245 31.66 -9.30 21.45
C GLY A 245 31.54 -9.57 19.97
N ARG A 246 31.86 -8.53 19.16
CA ARG A 246 32.21 -8.53 17.72
C ARG A 246 31.18 -9.14 16.77
N ARG A 247 30.63 -8.29 15.90
CA ARG A 247 29.83 -8.69 14.73
C ARG A 247 30.68 -9.57 13.81
N PRO A 248 30.27 -10.81 13.53
CA PRO A 248 30.69 -11.52 12.34
C PRO A 248 29.79 -11.14 11.19
N SER A 249 30.34 -10.83 10.07
CA SER A 249 29.68 -10.36 8.85
C SER A 249 28.87 -11.42 8.07
N THR A 250 28.52 -12.56 8.69
CA THR A 250 27.81 -13.68 8.02
C THR A 250 27.10 -14.59 9.04
N VAL A 251 26.33 -14.05 9.99
CA VAL A 251 25.52 -14.92 10.87
C VAL A 251 24.05 -14.82 10.48
N GLU A 252 23.56 -15.84 9.78
CA GLU A 252 22.15 -16.13 9.72
C GLU A 252 21.63 -16.36 11.15
N TRP A 253 20.65 -15.54 11.56
CA TRP A 253 20.00 -15.67 12.86
C TRP A 253 19.16 -16.95 12.88
N GLN A 254 19.63 -17.99 13.54
CA GLN A 254 18.82 -19.16 13.87
C GLN A 254 18.05 -18.87 15.15
N ILE A 255 16.75 -18.70 15.03
CA ILE A 255 15.82 -18.60 16.15
C ILE A 255 15.35 -20.02 16.44
N SER A 256 15.56 -20.50 17.66
CA SER A 256 15.12 -21.84 18.05
C SER A 256 14.24 -21.79 19.27
N GLY A 257 13.24 -22.65 19.31
CA GLY A 257 12.30 -22.77 20.44
C GLY A 257 11.15 -23.71 20.15
N THR A 258 10.29 -23.93 21.12
CA THR A 258 9.01 -24.61 20.96
C THR A 258 8.10 -23.82 20.03
N PHE A 259 7.03 -24.45 19.54
CA PHE A 259 6.03 -23.74 18.70
C PHE A 259 5.49 -22.47 19.37
N ALA A 260 5.15 -22.55 20.66
CA ALA A 260 4.62 -21.40 21.41
C ALA A 260 5.65 -20.27 21.56
N GLU A 261 6.92 -20.61 21.76
CA GLU A 261 8.00 -19.63 21.84
C GLU A 261 8.24 -18.94 20.50
N ILE A 262 8.25 -19.69 19.39
CA ILE A 262 8.37 -19.11 18.05
C ILE A 262 7.21 -18.16 17.76
N GLN A 263 5.95 -18.57 18.05
CA GLN A 263 4.79 -17.69 17.88
C GLN A 263 4.95 -16.37 18.66
N ARG A 264 5.39 -16.45 19.93
CA ARG A 264 5.61 -15.27 20.77
C ARG A 264 6.73 -14.38 20.22
N ILE A 265 7.89 -14.95 19.89
CA ILE A 265 9.02 -14.20 19.33
C ILE A 265 8.61 -13.45 18.07
N PHE A 266 7.90 -14.10 17.14
CA PHE A 266 7.46 -13.48 15.90
C PHE A 266 6.42 -12.38 16.13
N LEU A 267 5.51 -12.57 17.10
CA LEU A 267 4.53 -11.56 17.47
C LEU A 267 5.21 -10.34 18.12
N ASP A 268 6.06 -10.57 19.12
CA ASP A 268 6.76 -9.50 19.85
C ASP A 268 7.72 -8.71 18.95
N SER A 269 8.32 -9.39 17.96
CA SER A 269 9.15 -8.77 16.93
C SER A 269 8.36 -8.02 15.85
N GLY A 270 7.02 -8.11 15.86
CA GLY A 270 6.16 -7.53 14.83
C GLY A 270 6.40 -8.14 13.44
N TRP A 271 6.71 -9.42 13.35
CA TRP A 271 6.94 -10.16 12.11
C TRP A 271 5.72 -10.95 11.64
N THR A 272 4.63 -10.91 12.37
CA THR A 272 3.34 -11.51 12.01
C THR A 272 2.26 -10.45 11.89
N ASP A 273 1.22 -10.80 11.16
CA ASP A 273 -0.01 -10.02 11.00
C ASP A 273 -0.97 -10.13 12.23
N GLY A 274 -0.50 -10.70 13.32
CA GLY A 274 -1.27 -10.97 14.54
C GLY A 274 -1.95 -12.34 14.56
N LEU A 275 -1.93 -13.06 13.43
CA LEU A 275 -2.41 -14.42 13.34
C LEU A 275 -1.26 -15.42 13.55
N PRO A 276 -1.55 -16.65 14.01
CA PRO A 276 -0.57 -17.72 14.09
C PRO A 276 0.13 -17.96 12.74
N ILE A 277 1.42 -18.24 12.78
CA ILE A 277 2.22 -18.52 11.57
C ILE A 277 2.64 -19.98 11.54
N ILE A 278 2.91 -20.51 10.35
CA ILE A 278 3.66 -21.75 10.21
C ILE A 278 5.14 -21.41 10.40
N PRO A 279 5.86 -22.05 11.36
CA PRO A 279 7.27 -21.76 11.56
C PRO A 279 8.09 -22.00 10.29
N PRO A 280 8.82 -21.00 9.77
CA PRO A 280 9.60 -21.14 8.56
C PRO A 280 10.91 -21.85 8.85
N THR A 281 10.83 -23.17 9.08
CA THR A 281 12.01 -24.02 9.30
C THR A 281 12.86 -24.12 8.03
N GLU A 282 14.15 -24.45 8.18
CA GLU A 282 15.04 -24.70 7.04
C GLU A 282 14.47 -25.75 6.07
N ALA A 283 13.91 -26.85 6.62
CA ALA A 283 13.30 -27.89 5.82
C ALA A 283 12.08 -27.38 5.04
N ALA A 284 11.19 -26.61 5.70
CA ALA A 284 10.03 -26.03 5.04
C ALA A 284 10.44 -25.04 3.95
N VAL A 285 11.39 -24.16 4.24
CA VAL A 285 11.93 -23.20 3.26
C VAL A 285 12.58 -23.92 2.07
N ALA A 286 13.36 -24.99 2.31
CA ALA A 286 13.99 -25.77 1.26
C ALA A 286 12.97 -26.40 0.29
N GLU A 287 11.80 -26.81 0.77
CA GLU A 287 10.74 -27.33 -0.11
C GLU A 287 10.23 -26.24 -1.08
N PHE A 288 10.10 -25.00 -0.62
CA PHE A 288 9.72 -23.89 -1.49
C PHE A 288 10.82 -23.59 -2.52
N LEU A 289 12.08 -23.61 -2.12
CA LEU A 289 13.20 -23.29 -2.98
C LEU A 289 13.36 -24.25 -4.19
N LYS A 290 12.72 -25.40 -4.17
CA LYS A 290 12.63 -26.30 -5.35
C LYS A 290 11.84 -25.65 -6.50
N PHE A 291 10.92 -24.71 -6.22
CA PHE A 291 10.04 -24.09 -7.20
C PHE A 291 10.61 -22.80 -7.82
N THR A 292 11.92 -22.67 -7.86
CA THR A 292 12.63 -21.61 -8.57
C THR A 292 14.02 -22.07 -9.03
N ASP A 293 14.49 -21.55 -10.16
CA ASP A 293 15.88 -21.77 -10.60
C ASP A 293 16.85 -20.76 -9.96
N LEU A 294 16.36 -19.81 -9.18
CA LEU A 294 17.18 -18.80 -8.53
C LEU A 294 17.83 -19.37 -7.26
N PRO A 295 19.12 -19.08 -6.99
CA PRO A 295 19.74 -19.46 -5.73
C PRO A 295 19.01 -18.86 -4.52
N PRO A 296 19.06 -19.50 -3.34
CA PRO A 296 18.39 -19.02 -2.14
C PRO A 296 18.81 -17.60 -1.71
N ASP A 297 20.06 -17.25 -1.89
CA ASP A 297 20.67 -15.95 -1.58
C ASP A 297 20.61 -14.95 -2.74
N HIS A 298 20.01 -15.33 -3.88
CA HIS A 298 19.81 -14.41 -4.99
C HIS A 298 19.03 -13.17 -4.53
N SER A 299 19.65 -12.00 -4.67
CA SER A 299 19.06 -10.73 -4.27
C SER A 299 18.03 -10.27 -5.30
N LEU A 300 16.80 -10.06 -4.83
CA LEU A 300 15.74 -9.39 -5.59
C LEU A 300 15.89 -7.86 -5.53
N GLY A 301 16.90 -7.35 -4.82
CA GLY A 301 17.17 -5.94 -4.64
C GLY A 301 16.53 -5.32 -3.42
N ALA A 302 16.72 -4.01 -3.27
CA ALA A 302 16.18 -3.24 -2.16
C ALA A 302 14.68 -2.97 -2.32
N ILE A 303 13.86 -3.50 -1.42
CA ILE A 303 12.41 -3.35 -1.45
C ILE A 303 11.96 -2.18 -0.55
N PRO A 304 11.29 -1.17 -1.14
CA PRO A 304 10.79 -0.04 -0.37
C PRO A 304 9.55 -0.41 0.49
N PRO A 305 9.21 0.39 1.55
CA PRO A 305 9.88 1.61 1.97
C PRO A 305 11.14 1.40 2.80
N ALA A 306 11.30 0.25 3.47
CA ALA A 306 12.43 0.01 4.38
C ALA A 306 13.77 -0.26 3.68
N GLN A 307 13.79 -0.38 2.36
CA GLN A 307 15.00 -0.61 1.55
C GLN A 307 15.78 -1.86 2.02
N ARG A 308 15.09 -2.95 2.27
CA ARG A 308 15.68 -4.21 2.69
C ARG A 308 16.19 -4.99 1.49
N ASN A 309 17.35 -5.61 1.62
CA ASN A 309 17.91 -6.49 0.59
C ASN A 309 17.22 -7.85 0.63
N VAL A 310 16.13 -7.97 -0.11
CA VAL A 310 15.30 -9.19 -0.12
C VAL A 310 15.95 -10.26 -0.98
N THR A 311 16.08 -11.47 -0.42
CA THR A 311 16.53 -12.67 -1.16
C THR A 311 15.36 -13.64 -1.38
N VAL A 312 15.55 -14.59 -2.29
CA VAL A 312 14.58 -15.67 -2.56
C VAL A 312 14.23 -16.44 -1.28
N ARG A 313 15.20 -16.69 -0.41
CA ARG A 313 15.02 -17.35 0.88
C ARG A 313 14.04 -16.58 1.80
N HIS A 314 14.14 -15.26 1.85
CA HIS A 314 13.21 -14.43 2.63
C HIS A 314 11.77 -14.50 2.09
N VAL A 315 11.61 -14.56 0.75
CA VAL A 315 10.30 -14.74 0.13
C VAL A 315 9.71 -16.09 0.51
N ALA A 316 10.49 -17.16 0.40
CA ALA A 316 10.09 -18.51 0.78
C ALA A 316 9.70 -18.59 2.27
N ALA A 317 10.50 -17.98 3.18
CA ALA A 317 10.17 -17.94 4.61
C ALA A 317 8.82 -17.27 4.88
N ASN A 318 8.52 -16.13 4.25
CA ASN A 318 7.23 -15.46 4.39
C ASN A 318 6.08 -16.24 3.76
N ALA A 319 6.32 -16.98 2.68
CA ALA A 319 5.32 -17.85 2.07
C ALA A 319 4.98 -19.05 2.96
N VAL A 320 5.98 -19.68 3.61
CA VAL A 320 5.78 -20.69 4.66
C VAL A 320 4.92 -20.12 5.79
N MET A 321 5.29 -18.95 6.32
CA MET A 321 4.56 -18.30 7.41
C MET A 321 3.10 -18.04 7.08
N ALA A 322 2.81 -17.67 5.83
CA ALA A 322 1.46 -17.44 5.36
C ALA A 322 0.63 -18.72 5.25
N GLY A 323 1.27 -19.88 5.18
CA GLY A 323 0.62 -21.16 4.92
C GLY A 323 0.45 -21.47 3.42
N CYS A 324 1.21 -20.80 2.56
CA CYS A 324 1.22 -21.12 1.13
C CYS A 324 1.75 -22.55 0.91
N PRO A 325 1.24 -23.28 -0.09
CA PRO A 325 1.92 -24.47 -0.57
C PRO A 325 3.20 -24.08 -1.35
N PRO A 326 4.24 -24.92 -1.39
CA PRO A 326 5.54 -24.62 -2.01
C PRO A 326 5.46 -24.18 -3.47
N GLU A 327 4.54 -24.74 -4.25
CA GLU A 327 4.31 -24.38 -5.65
C GLU A 327 3.80 -22.96 -5.87
N PHE A 328 3.48 -22.20 -4.80
CA PHE A 328 3.13 -20.79 -4.89
C PHE A 328 4.37 -19.87 -4.93
N LEU A 329 5.57 -20.39 -4.72
CA LEU A 329 6.77 -19.55 -4.69
C LEU A 329 6.95 -18.68 -5.95
N PRO A 330 6.70 -19.15 -7.19
CA PRO A 330 6.76 -18.29 -8.37
C PRO A 330 5.82 -17.09 -8.32
N LEU A 331 4.61 -17.26 -7.75
CA LEU A 331 3.64 -16.19 -7.57
C LEU A 331 4.12 -15.19 -6.50
N CYS A 332 4.69 -15.72 -5.41
CA CYS A 332 5.25 -14.92 -4.33
C CYS A 332 6.42 -14.05 -4.82
N LEU A 333 7.30 -14.60 -5.63
CA LEU A 333 8.41 -13.88 -6.26
C LEU A 333 7.91 -12.77 -7.20
N ALA A 334 6.89 -13.06 -8.01
CA ALA A 334 6.27 -12.07 -8.90
C ALA A 334 5.64 -10.91 -8.12
N PHE A 335 5.00 -11.17 -6.98
CA PHE A 335 4.47 -10.11 -6.11
C PHE A 335 5.59 -9.24 -5.52
N VAL A 336 6.67 -9.85 -5.04
CA VAL A 336 7.81 -9.10 -4.49
C VAL A 336 8.48 -8.24 -5.57
N GLU A 337 8.54 -8.71 -6.81
CA GLU A 337 9.00 -7.91 -7.94
C GLU A 337 8.08 -6.71 -8.18
N ALA A 338 6.76 -6.90 -8.12
CA ALA A 338 5.79 -5.82 -8.22
C ALA A 338 5.93 -4.77 -7.09
N MET A 339 6.37 -5.18 -5.89
CA MET A 339 6.60 -4.25 -4.77
C MET A 339 7.66 -3.18 -5.05
N LYS A 340 8.51 -3.36 -6.05
CA LYS A 340 9.47 -2.34 -6.47
C LYS A 340 8.78 -1.13 -7.11
N ASP A 341 7.62 -1.34 -7.73
CA ASP A 341 6.83 -0.27 -8.32
C ASP A 341 6.16 0.59 -7.24
N GLY A 342 6.17 1.90 -7.46
CA GLY A 342 5.62 2.86 -6.52
C GLY A 342 4.11 3.04 -6.63
N ASP A 343 3.51 2.75 -7.77
CA ASP A 343 2.15 3.19 -8.07
C ASP A 343 1.10 2.49 -7.23
N PHE A 344 1.14 1.15 -7.10
CA PHE A 344 0.21 0.47 -6.20
C PHE A 344 0.62 0.58 -4.72
N ARG A 345 1.93 0.72 -4.45
CA ARG A 345 2.51 0.63 -3.11
C ARG A 345 2.43 1.93 -2.30
N ARG A 346 2.69 3.08 -2.93
CA ARG A 346 2.73 4.38 -2.23
C ARG A 346 1.46 4.70 -1.43
N PRO A 347 0.26 4.44 -1.95
CA PRO A 347 -0.96 4.72 -1.21
C PRO A 347 -1.09 3.96 0.12
N LEU A 348 -0.42 2.83 0.27
CA LEU A 348 -0.47 2.01 1.49
C LEU A 348 0.07 2.72 2.74
N ALA A 349 0.89 3.75 2.57
CA ALA A 349 1.39 4.59 3.67
C ALA A 349 0.43 5.73 4.05
N SER A 350 -0.68 5.91 3.36
CA SER A 350 -1.68 6.93 3.64
C SER A 350 -2.42 6.67 4.95
N THR A 351 -3.00 7.71 5.53
CA THR A 351 -3.95 7.61 6.66
C THR A 351 -5.31 7.01 6.24
N HIS A 352 -5.59 6.94 4.95
CA HIS A 352 -6.65 6.11 4.41
C HIS A 352 -6.19 4.65 4.38
N ALA A 353 -7.03 3.72 4.81
CA ALA A 353 -6.66 2.32 4.94
C ALA A 353 -6.67 1.59 3.59
N TRP A 354 -5.64 1.81 2.81
CA TRP A 354 -5.42 1.11 1.55
C TRP A 354 -4.97 -0.33 1.81
N THR A 355 -5.51 -1.25 1.04
CA THR A 355 -5.19 -2.68 1.13
C THR A 355 -4.63 -3.17 -0.20
N PRO A 356 -3.50 -3.88 -0.21
CA PRO A 356 -2.99 -4.51 -1.43
C PRO A 356 -3.87 -5.70 -1.82
N TYR A 357 -3.97 -5.95 -3.11
CA TYR A 357 -4.57 -7.15 -3.68
C TYR A 357 -3.88 -7.48 -5.00
N CYS A 358 -4.15 -8.66 -5.53
CA CYS A 358 -3.65 -9.04 -6.83
C CYS A 358 -4.68 -9.81 -7.62
N TRP A 359 -4.47 -9.90 -8.93
CA TRP A 359 -5.16 -10.87 -9.76
C TRP A 359 -4.17 -11.63 -10.63
N LEU A 360 -4.57 -12.83 -10.98
CA LEU A 360 -3.78 -13.76 -11.75
C LEU A 360 -4.37 -13.94 -13.15
N ASN A 361 -3.49 -14.10 -14.12
CA ASN A 361 -3.80 -14.51 -15.49
C ASN A 361 -2.92 -15.70 -15.87
N GLY A 362 -3.40 -16.50 -16.82
CA GLY A 362 -2.62 -17.53 -17.45
C GLY A 362 -2.79 -18.94 -16.90
N PRO A 363 -2.10 -19.93 -17.51
CA PRO A 363 -2.34 -21.35 -17.22
C PRO A 363 -1.93 -21.76 -15.81
N VAL A 364 -0.96 -21.10 -15.16
CA VAL A 364 -0.51 -21.43 -13.80
C VAL A 364 -1.63 -21.25 -12.78
N ALA A 365 -2.43 -20.19 -12.89
CA ALA A 365 -3.55 -19.98 -11.97
C ALA A 365 -4.56 -21.12 -12.06
N ARG A 366 -4.86 -21.57 -13.28
CA ARG A 366 -5.76 -22.70 -13.54
C ARG A 366 -5.17 -24.03 -13.07
N GLN A 367 -3.89 -24.30 -13.35
CA GLN A 367 -3.19 -25.52 -12.88
C GLN A 367 -3.18 -25.63 -11.36
N LEU A 368 -2.88 -24.53 -10.68
CA LEU A 368 -2.90 -24.47 -9.21
C LEU A 368 -4.31 -24.49 -8.63
N GLY A 369 -5.35 -24.37 -9.47
CA GLY A 369 -6.75 -24.42 -9.06
C GLY A 369 -7.17 -23.20 -8.25
N PHE A 370 -6.69 -22.02 -8.60
CA PHE A 370 -7.28 -20.78 -8.12
C PHE A 370 -8.66 -20.59 -8.73
N ASP A 371 -9.61 -20.20 -7.91
CA ASP A 371 -10.98 -19.98 -8.36
C ASP A 371 -11.21 -18.55 -8.87
N CYS A 372 -12.05 -18.42 -9.90
CA CYS A 372 -12.54 -17.16 -10.43
C CYS A 372 -14.08 -17.09 -10.42
N GLY A 373 -14.74 -17.92 -9.63
CA GLY A 373 -16.19 -18.09 -9.61
C GLY A 373 -16.87 -17.62 -8.32
N GLN A 374 -17.92 -18.32 -7.97
CA GLN A 374 -18.67 -18.04 -6.76
C GLN A 374 -17.85 -18.33 -5.50
N GLY A 375 -17.64 -17.32 -4.66
CA GLY A 375 -16.86 -17.44 -3.42
C GLY A 375 -15.37 -17.15 -3.57
N GLU A 376 -14.92 -16.75 -4.74
CA GLU A 376 -13.54 -16.54 -5.16
C GLU A 376 -12.62 -15.97 -4.06
N ILE A 377 -13.00 -14.86 -3.41
CA ILE A 377 -12.15 -14.21 -2.42
C ILE A 377 -12.01 -14.99 -1.10
N ASN A 378 -12.91 -15.93 -0.84
CA ASN A 378 -12.89 -16.79 0.34
C ASN A 378 -12.33 -18.17 0.05
N GLU A 379 -12.02 -18.45 -1.21
CA GLU A 379 -11.40 -19.70 -1.60
C GLU A 379 -10.03 -19.84 -0.90
N PRO A 380 -9.72 -20.98 -0.26
CA PRO A 380 -8.52 -21.12 0.57
C PRO A 380 -7.22 -20.73 -0.12
N LYS A 381 -7.06 -21.07 -1.40
CA LYS A 381 -5.85 -20.71 -2.18
C LYS A 381 -5.75 -19.22 -2.44
N ASN A 382 -6.87 -18.58 -2.79
CA ASN A 382 -6.97 -17.16 -3.01
C ASN A 382 -6.68 -16.38 -1.70
N ALA A 383 -7.25 -16.84 -0.59
CA ALA A 383 -7.06 -16.24 0.73
C ALA A 383 -5.62 -16.39 1.26
N VAL A 384 -5.01 -17.57 1.09
CA VAL A 384 -3.63 -17.85 1.54
C VAL A 384 -2.62 -16.99 0.78
N LEU A 385 -2.76 -16.85 -0.55
CA LEU A 385 -1.91 -15.94 -1.31
C LEU A 385 -2.12 -14.49 -0.86
N GLY A 386 -3.37 -14.08 -0.60
CA GLY A 386 -3.66 -12.78 -0.01
C GLY A 386 -2.94 -12.54 1.31
N ARG A 387 -2.89 -13.55 2.20
CA ARG A 387 -2.13 -13.46 3.45
C ARG A 387 -0.63 -13.30 3.21
N PHE A 388 -0.07 -14.00 2.22
CA PHE A 388 1.31 -13.81 1.84
C PHE A 388 1.59 -12.35 1.45
N LEU A 389 0.70 -11.70 0.67
CA LEU A 389 0.84 -10.29 0.31
C LEU A 389 1.01 -9.41 1.57
N ASN A 390 0.21 -9.67 2.61
CA ASN A 390 0.28 -8.92 3.86
C ASN A 390 1.62 -9.11 4.58
N LEU A 391 2.08 -10.35 4.73
CA LEU A 391 3.36 -10.66 5.36
C LEU A 391 4.55 -10.14 4.56
N ALA A 392 4.52 -10.23 3.23
CA ALA A 392 5.55 -9.65 2.36
C ALA A 392 5.63 -8.12 2.51
N MET A 393 4.49 -7.42 2.52
CA MET A 393 4.47 -5.97 2.78
C MET A 393 5.06 -5.64 4.15
N LEU A 394 4.71 -6.41 5.18
CA LEU A 394 5.22 -6.22 6.55
C LEU A 394 6.72 -6.47 6.65
N ASN A 395 7.16 -7.67 6.26
CA ASN A 395 8.51 -8.17 6.52
C ASN A 395 9.52 -7.78 5.44
N LEU A 396 9.15 -7.88 4.18
CA LEU A 396 10.06 -7.58 3.07
C LEU A 396 10.03 -6.09 2.72
N GLY A 397 8.87 -5.46 2.71
CA GLY A 397 8.69 -4.03 2.47
C GLY A 397 8.93 -3.15 3.70
N GLY A 398 8.67 -3.67 4.90
CA GLY A 398 8.77 -2.91 6.14
C GLY A 398 7.59 -1.98 6.40
N TYR A 399 6.39 -2.35 5.93
CA TYR A 399 5.16 -1.61 6.22
C TYR A 399 4.65 -1.95 7.62
N ARG A 400 5.01 -1.13 8.61
CA ARG A 400 4.66 -1.33 10.01
C ARG A 400 3.51 -0.44 10.44
N VAL A 401 2.61 -1.01 11.23
CA VAL A 401 1.48 -0.27 11.84
C VAL A 401 2.02 0.83 12.74
N LYS A 402 1.42 2.03 12.67
CA LYS A 402 1.80 3.25 13.40
C LYS A 402 3.16 3.86 13.02
N GLU A 403 3.89 3.27 12.06
CA GLU A 403 5.12 3.84 11.53
C GLU A 403 4.92 4.40 10.13
N ASN A 404 4.51 3.55 9.20
CA ASN A 404 4.29 3.89 7.81
C ASN A 404 3.10 3.16 7.18
N ARG A 405 2.29 2.44 7.97
CA ARG A 405 0.97 1.92 7.65
C ARG A 405 -0.02 2.55 8.61
N MET A 406 -0.58 3.69 8.18
CA MET A 406 -1.27 4.65 9.03
C MET A 406 -2.81 4.59 8.92
N GLY A 407 -3.34 3.72 8.07
CA GLY A 407 -4.77 3.62 7.80
C GLY A 407 -5.58 3.30 9.05
N THR A 408 -6.66 4.07 9.27
CA THR A 408 -7.52 3.93 10.45
C THR A 408 -8.77 3.12 10.14
N PHE A 409 -9.40 3.35 9.00
CA PHE A 409 -10.63 2.70 8.58
C PHE A 409 -10.42 2.02 7.23
N GLY A 410 -10.68 0.72 7.12
CA GLY A 410 -10.53 -0.04 5.87
C GLY A 410 -10.50 -1.55 6.08
N TYR A 411 -9.93 -2.28 5.12
CA TYR A 411 -9.93 -3.74 5.10
C TYR A 411 -8.77 -4.33 5.89
N LEU A 412 -9.05 -5.47 6.53
CA LEU A 412 -8.04 -6.16 7.34
C LEU A 412 -7.05 -6.95 6.48
N MET A 413 -7.54 -7.68 5.49
CA MET A 413 -6.74 -8.68 4.77
C MET A 413 -6.65 -8.37 3.29
N PRO A 414 -5.45 -8.47 2.71
CA PRO A 414 -5.26 -8.55 1.27
C PRO A 414 -5.93 -9.80 0.69
N TRP A 415 -6.23 -9.77 -0.60
CA TRP A 415 -6.84 -10.89 -1.29
C TRP A 415 -6.23 -11.10 -2.68
N CYS A 416 -6.46 -12.28 -3.23
CA CYS A 416 -6.15 -12.64 -4.60
C CYS A 416 -7.41 -12.99 -5.35
N MET A 417 -7.47 -12.68 -6.63
CA MET A 417 -8.51 -13.09 -7.56
C MET A 417 -7.91 -13.56 -8.87
N VAL A 418 -8.74 -14.08 -9.76
CA VAL A 418 -8.32 -14.58 -11.08
C VAL A 418 -9.21 -14.00 -12.16
N GLU A 419 -8.62 -13.54 -13.26
CA GLU A 419 -9.41 -13.18 -14.43
C GLU A 419 -9.88 -14.44 -15.16
N ASP A 420 -11.18 -14.54 -15.42
CA ASP A 420 -11.74 -15.57 -16.32
C ASP A 420 -11.44 -15.21 -17.77
N GLU A 421 -10.23 -15.57 -18.20
CA GLU A 421 -9.71 -15.26 -19.52
C GLU A 421 -10.52 -15.94 -20.63
N ALA A 422 -11.04 -17.16 -20.36
CA ALA A 422 -11.87 -17.88 -21.32
C ALA A 422 -13.18 -17.11 -21.60
N THR A 423 -13.81 -16.58 -20.55
CA THR A 423 -15.00 -15.74 -20.72
C THR A 423 -14.65 -14.40 -21.39
N ALA A 424 -13.55 -13.75 -21.00
CA ALA A 424 -13.12 -12.50 -21.66
C ALA A 424 -12.94 -12.72 -23.18
N LEU A 425 -12.24 -13.76 -23.59
CA LEU A 425 -12.04 -14.09 -25.02
C LEU A 425 -13.36 -14.45 -25.71
N LYS A 426 -14.22 -15.22 -25.07
CA LYS A 426 -15.52 -15.62 -25.61
C LYS A 426 -16.45 -14.44 -25.91
N VAL A 427 -16.34 -13.35 -25.14
CA VAL A 427 -17.07 -12.10 -25.42
C VAL A 427 -16.32 -11.15 -26.35
N GLY A 428 -15.17 -11.57 -26.87
CA GLY A 428 -14.37 -10.80 -27.84
C GLY A 428 -13.37 -9.81 -27.21
N TRP A 429 -13.17 -9.87 -25.91
CA TRP A 429 -12.25 -8.99 -25.20
C TRP A 429 -10.90 -9.66 -24.92
N LYS A 430 -9.82 -8.91 -25.06
CA LYS A 430 -8.50 -9.35 -24.63
C LYS A 430 -8.45 -9.43 -23.09
N PRO A 431 -7.99 -10.55 -22.51
CA PRO A 431 -7.61 -10.60 -21.10
C PRO A 431 -6.60 -9.51 -20.74
N TRP A 432 -6.51 -9.19 -19.46
CA TRP A 432 -5.60 -8.13 -19.00
C TRP A 432 -4.14 -8.39 -19.36
N SER A 433 -3.66 -9.62 -19.20
CA SER A 433 -2.30 -10.01 -19.59
C SER A 433 -1.99 -9.65 -21.06
N LEU A 434 -2.91 -9.96 -21.98
CA LEU A 434 -2.78 -9.61 -23.40
C LEU A 434 -2.82 -8.09 -23.64
N GLN A 435 -3.63 -7.34 -22.91
CA GLN A 435 -3.64 -5.88 -22.99
C GLN A 435 -2.31 -5.27 -22.52
N ARG A 436 -1.58 -5.97 -21.65
CA ARG A 436 -0.24 -5.57 -21.16
C ARG A 436 0.90 -6.10 -22.02
N GLY A 437 0.61 -6.76 -23.15
CA GLY A 437 1.61 -7.22 -24.13
C GLY A 437 2.22 -8.60 -23.82
N TYR A 438 1.66 -9.34 -22.87
CA TYR A 438 2.05 -10.73 -22.61
C TYR A 438 1.34 -11.69 -23.57
N SER A 439 1.90 -12.87 -23.74
CA SER A 439 1.26 -13.97 -24.51
C SER A 439 0.11 -14.58 -23.72
N ILE A 440 -0.83 -15.21 -24.40
CA ILE A 440 -1.93 -15.96 -23.78
C ILE A 440 -1.44 -17.19 -22.98
N ASP A 441 -0.27 -17.68 -23.32
CA ASP A 441 0.39 -18.79 -22.63
C ASP A 441 1.28 -18.31 -21.47
N ASP A 442 1.49 -17.02 -21.33
CA ASP A 442 2.18 -16.44 -20.17
C ASP A 442 1.26 -16.38 -18.97
N SER A 443 1.80 -16.73 -17.81
CA SER A 443 1.11 -16.47 -16.55
C SER A 443 1.63 -15.17 -15.93
N THR A 444 0.71 -14.34 -15.45
CA THR A 444 1.04 -13.05 -14.84
C THR A 444 0.34 -12.85 -13.50
N LEU A 445 0.98 -12.08 -12.63
CA LEU A 445 0.41 -11.52 -11.43
C LEU A 445 0.37 -10.01 -11.57
N THR A 446 -0.80 -9.41 -11.34
CA THR A 446 -0.95 -7.96 -11.29
C THR A 446 -1.25 -7.54 -9.86
N ALA A 447 -0.36 -6.75 -9.27
CA ALA A 447 -0.54 -6.17 -7.95
C ALA A 447 -1.20 -4.80 -8.04
N ALA A 448 -2.15 -4.55 -7.15
CA ALA A 448 -2.86 -3.28 -7.01
C ALA A 448 -3.18 -2.97 -5.54
N SER A 449 -3.76 -1.81 -5.28
CA SER A 449 -4.27 -1.47 -3.95
C SER A 449 -5.64 -0.80 -4.05
N ALA A 450 -6.52 -1.11 -3.11
CA ALA A 450 -7.85 -0.52 -3.02
C ALA A 450 -8.06 0.24 -1.71
N ILE A 451 -8.87 1.30 -1.77
CA ILE A 451 -9.23 2.11 -0.60
C ILE A 451 -10.67 1.84 -0.13
N ASN A 452 -11.53 1.45 -1.04
CA ASN A 452 -12.94 1.24 -0.79
C ASN A 452 -13.48 0.11 -1.65
N TRP A 453 -14.36 -0.73 -1.09
CA TRP A 453 -15.08 -1.77 -1.83
C TRP A 453 -16.41 -1.25 -2.38
N GLY A 454 -17.14 -0.48 -1.58
CA GLY A 454 -18.49 -0.04 -1.90
C GLY A 454 -19.46 -1.20 -2.10
N ASN A 455 -20.64 -0.89 -2.64
CA ASN A 455 -21.66 -1.86 -3.02
C ASN A 455 -21.41 -2.38 -4.45
N ASN A 456 -21.84 -3.60 -4.71
CA ASN A 456 -21.91 -4.12 -6.06
C ASN A 456 -23.10 -3.50 -6.80
N LEU A 457 -22.90 -3.13 -8.06
CA LEU A 457 -23.99 -2.86 -8.97
C LEU A 457 -24.56 -4.18 -9.51
N VAL A 458 -25.87 -4.21 -9.68
CA VAL A 458 -26.60 -5.33 -10.29
C VAL A 458 -27.44 -4.78 -11.45
N PRO A 459 -26.89 -4.70 -12.66
CA PRO A 459 -27.63 -4.18 -13.81
C PRO A 459 -28.88 -5.03 -14.08
N ALA A 460 -30.03 -4.38 -14.19
CA ALA A 460 -31.30 -4.99 -14.56
C ALA A 460 -31.63 -4.82 -16.06
N THR A 461 -30.64 -4.52 -16.86
CA THR A 461 -30.73 -4.29 -18.31
C THR A 461 -29.59 -4.99 -19.04
N SER A 462 -29.80 -5.33 -20.31
CA SER A 462 -28.78 -5.83 -21.24
C SER A 462 -28.29 -4.74 -22.23
N ASP A 463 -28.73 -3.52 -22.06
CA ASP A 463 -28.32 -2.37 -22.86
C ASP A 463 -26.93 -1.88 -22.39
N GLY A 464 -25.92 -2.07 -23.24
CA GLY A 464 -24.53 -1.76 -22.88
C GLY A 464 -24.30 -0.27 -22.59
N GLU A 465 -25.04 0.66 -23.20
CA GLU A 465 -24.92 2.09 -22.91
C GLU A 465 -25.44 2.40 -21.49
N LYS A 466 -26.57 1.85 -21.11
CA LYS A 466 -27.13 2.01 -19.77
C LYS A 466 -26.24 1.39 -18.70
N ILE A 467 -25.68 0.20 -18.97
CA ILE A 467 -24.73 -0.46 -18.05
C ILE A 467 -23.48 0.42 -17.91
N LYS A 468 -22.92 0.93 -19.00
CA LYS A 468 -21.77 1.86 -18.95
C LYS A 468 -22.09 3.11 -18.13
N ASP A 469 -23.28 3.69 -18.28
CA ASP A 469 -23.70 4.87 -17.51
C ASP A 469 -23.81 4.55 -16.01
N MET A 470 -24.32 3.38 -15.64
CA MET A 470 -24.36 2.90 -14.25
C MET A 470 -22.97 2.73 -13.67
N ILE A 471 -22.04 2.10 -14.42
CA ILE A 471 -20.64 1.93 -14.01
C ILE A 471 -19.96 3.29 -13.86
N ALA A 472 -20.17 4.20 -14.78
CA ALA A 472 -19.61 5.55 -14.72
C ALA A 472 -20.13 6.34 -13.52
N TRP A 473 -21.42 6.19 -13.20
CA TRP A 473 -22.01 6.78 -12.01
C TRP A 473 -21.42 6.21 -10.72
N ASP A 474 -21.29 4.88 -10.61
CA ASP A 474 -20.69 4.22 -9.44
C ASP A 474 -19.22 4.64 -9.25
N ALA A 475 -18.47 4.66 -10.33
CA ALA A 475 -17.08 5.14 -10.30
C ALA A 475 -16.97 6.60 -9.88
N ALA A 476 -17.89 7.46 -10.32
CA ALA A 476 -17.93 8.86 -9.96
C ALA A 476 -18.27 9.04 -8.48
N GLU A 477 -19.26 8.32 -7.96
CA GLU A 477 -19.68 8.37 -6.56
C GLU A 477 -18.57 7.90 -5.63
N LYS A 478 -17.96 6.75 -5.91
CA LYS A 478 -16.83 6.22 -5.14
C LYS A 478 -15.56 7.09 -5.22
N SER A 479 -15.49 7.96 -6.21
CA SER A 479 -14.37 8.90 -6.39
C SER A 479 -14.47 10.14 -5.50
N GLN A 480 -15.62 10.44 -4.92
CA GLN A 480 -15.82 11.67 -4.16
C GLN A 480 -14.86 11.78 -2.99
N MET A 481 -14.59 10.69 -2.27
CA MET A 481 -13.59 10.68 -1.20
C MET A 481 -12.17 10.97 -1.70
N ALA A 482 -11.75 10.37 -2.79
CA ALA A 482 -10.43 10.61 -3.38
C ALA A 482 -10.31 12.05 -3.89
N VAL A 483 -11.39 12.58 -4.39
CA VAL A 483 -11.51 13.98 -4.83
C VAL A 483 -11.47 14.93 -3.64
N ALA A 484 -12.14 14.60 -2.53
CA ALA A 484 -12.11 15.39 -1.30
C ALA A 484 -10.73 15.45 -0.66
N SER A 485 -9.96 14.37 -0.74
CA SER A 485 -8.59 14.32 -0.22
C SER A 485 -7.54 14.99 -1.12
N GLY A 486 -7.96 15.67 -2.18
CA GLY A 486 -7.03 16.30 -3.14
C GLY A 486 -6.29 15.31 -4.03
N MET A 487 -6.68 14.03 -4.04
CA MET A 487 -6.17 13.00 -4.94
C MET A 487 -7.15 12.81 -6.12
N PRO A 488 -7.15 13.70 -7.12
CA PRO A 488 -7.93 13.47 -8.32
C PRO A 488 -7.36 12.26 -9.04
N CYS A 489 -8.22 11.44 -9.60
CA CYS A 489 -7.79 10.50 -10.62
C CYS A 489 -6.95 9.33 -10.09
N THR A 490 -7.43 8.67 -9.05
CA THR A 490 -6.93 7.35 -8.70
C THR A 490 -7.29 6.34 -9.80
N TYR A 491 -6.53 5.27 -9.85
CA TYR A 491 -6.83 4.14 -10.72
C TYR A 491 -8.16 3.48 -10.31
N ARG A 492 -8.79 2.80 -11.27
CA ARG A 492 -10.01 2.02 -11.08
C ARG A 492 -9.83 0.63 -11.63
N VAL A 493 -10.22 -0.35 -10.86
CA VAL A 493 -10.38 -1.71 -11.34
C VAL A 493 -11.86 -2.07 -11.26
N PHE A 494 -12.42 -2.44 -12.39
CA PHE A 494 -13.81 -2.85 -12.52
C PHE A 494 -13.86 -4.36 -12.66
N LEU A 495 -14.52 -5.02 -11.72
CA LEU A 495 -14.76 -6.45 -11.74
C LEU A 495 -16.13 -6.70 -12.38
N LEU A 496 -16.16 -7.50 -13.43
CA LEU A 496 -17.37 -7.77 -14.20
C LEU A 496 -17.65 -9.27 -14.22
N THR A 497 -18.85 -9.68 -13.84
CA THR A 497 -19.28 -11.05 -14.10
C THR A 497 -19.58 -11.28 -15.59
N GLU A 498 -19.62 -12.56 -16.02
CA GLU A 498 -19.83 -12.96 -17.42
C GLU A 498 -21.03 -12.26 -18.07
N GLY A 499 -22.18 -12.19 -17.40
CA GLY A 499 -23.38 -11.58 -17.95
C GLY A 499 -23.20 -10.10 -18.28
N VAL A 500 -22.59 -9.34 -17.37
CA VAL A 500 -22.31 -7.91 -17.56
C VAL A 500 -21.27 -7.71 -18.67
N ALA A 501 -20.20 -8.49 -18.66
CA ALA A 501 -19.16 -8.43 -19.70
C ALA A 501 -19.73 -8.72 -21.10
N ARG A 502 -20.57 -9.75 -21.23
CA ARG A 502 -21.24 -10.10 -22.47
C ARG A 502 -22.16 -9.00 -22.99
N ASP A 503 -22.94 -8.38 -22.10
CA ASP A 503 -23.88 -7.34 -22.52
C ASP A 503 -23.15 -6.04 -22.91
N LEU A 504 -22.10 -5.68 -22.19
CA LEU A 504 -21.22 -4.56 -22.56
C LEU A 504 -20.45 -4.81 -23.86
N SER A 505 -19.99 -6.05 -24.10
CA SER A 505 -19.19 -6.36 -25.31
C SER A 505 -19.96 -6.22 -26.63
N ARG A 506 -21.29 -6.28 -26.59
CA ARG A 506 -22.15 -6.01 -27.75
C ARG A 506 -22.09 -4.57 -28.20
N THR A 507 -21.85 -3.64 -27.26
CA THR A 507 -21.74 -2.20 -27.53
C THR A 507 -20.27 -1.77 -27.67
N TYR A 508 -19.40 -2.32 -26.82
CA TYR A 508 -17.96 -1.99 -26.78
C TYR A 508 -17.13 -3.20 -27.17
N SER A 509 -16.67 -3.22 -28.41
CA SER A 509 -15.90 -4.33 -28.99
C SER A 509 -14.57 -4.59 -28.30
N THR A 510 -14.04 -3.63 -27.53
CA THR A 510 -12.79 -3.76 -26.77
C THR A 510 -12.92 -3.16 -25.38
N LYS A 511 -12.16 -3.70 -24.41
CA LYS A 511 -12.05 -3.11 -23.06
C LYS A 511 -11.53 -1.67 -23.11
N ASP A 512 -10.64 -1.33 -24.04
CA ASP A 512 -10.11 0.03 -24.19
C ASP A 512 -11.19 1.02 -24.65
N ALA A 513 -12.12 0.59 -25.52
CA ALA A 513 -13.27 1.41 -25.90
C ALA A 513 -14.21 1.65 -24.72
N LEU A 514 -14.45 0.61 -23.92
CA LEU A 514 -15.23 0.71 -22.69
C LEU A 514 -14.55 1.62 -21.66
N CYS A 515 -13.23 1.47 -21.44
CA CYS A 515 -12.47 2.35 -20.54
C CYS A 515 -12.66 3.83 -20.91
N ARG A 516 -12.43 4.18 -22.17
CA ARG A 516 -12.62 5.57 -22.61
C ARG A 516 -14.06 6.07 -22.43
N ALA A 517 -15.05 5.24 -22.70
CA ALA A 517 -16.45 5.59 -22.54
C ALA A 517 -16.83 5.82 -21.07
N VAL A 518 -16.37 4.93 -20.16
CA VAL A 518 -16.61 5.08 -18.72
C VAL A 518 -15.86 6.29 -18.17
N GLU A 519 -14.58 6.48 -18.53
CA GLU A 519 -13.76 7.61 -18.09
C GLU A 519 -14.36 8.97 -18.53
N ALA A 520 -14.91 9.03 -19.74
CA ALA A 520 -15.58 10.22 -20.24
C ALA A 520 -16.91 10.50 -19.52
N ALA A 521 -17.67 9.44 -19.21
CA ALA A 521 -18.98 9.54 -18.58
C ALA A 521 -18.91 9.70 -17.04
N ALA A 522 -17.83 9.21 -16.40
CA ALA A 522 -17.64 9.30 -14.96
C ALA A 522 -17.27 10.72 -14.53
N ARG A 523 -18.29 11.51 -14.22
CA ARG A 523 -18.17 12.92 -13.87
C ARG A 523 -18.88 13.23 -12.58
N ILE A 524 -18.31 14.14 -11.78
CA ILE A 524 -18.93 14.64 -10.56
C ILE A 524 -19.32 16.11 -10.75
N PRO A 525 -20.40 16.56 -10.10
CA PRO A 525 -20.76 17.97 -10.09
C PRO A 525 -19.61 18.84 -9.57
N LEU A 526 -19.37 19.97 -10.22
CA LEU A 526 -18.34 20.92 -9.82
C LEU A 526 -18.56 21.40 -8.38
N GLY A 527 -19.81 21.62 -7.98
CA GLY A 527 -20.15 21.99 -6.61
C GLY A 527 -19.75 20.94 -5.57
N SER A 528 -19.91 19.65 -5.86
CA SER A 528 -19.42 18.58 -4.95
C SER A 528 -17.91 18.64 -4.77
N ARG A 529 -17.17 18.92 -5.84
CA ARG A 529 -15.73 19.12 -5.79
C ARG A 529 -15.34 20.35 -4.98
N ALA A 530 -16.03 21.47 -5.23
CA ALA A 530 -15.80 22.71 -4.50
C ALA A 530 -16.11 22.55 -3.02
N PHE A 531 -17.25 21.93 -2.68
CA PHE A 531 -17.63 21.64 -1.30
C PHE A 531 -16.58 20.82 -0.55
N ALA A 532 -16.10 19.75 -1.16
CA ALA A 532 -15.06 18.90 -0.57
C ALA A 532 -13.74 19.64 -0.32
N ASN A 533 -13.37 20.57 -1.21
CA ASN A 533 -12.18 21.42 -1.00
C ASN A 533 -12.43 22.57 -0.04
N TYR A 534 -13.65 23.10 -0.02
CA TYR A 534 -14.01 24.21 0.85
C TYR A 534 -13.99 23.81 2.32
N TRP A 535 -14.61 22.68 2.67
CA TRP A 535 -14.76 22.22 4.05
C TRP A 535 -13.81 21.09 4.45
N GLY A 536 -13.46 20.23 3.51
CA GLY A 536 -12.76 18.99 3.82
C GLY A 536 -11.25 19.11 3.96
N ASN A 537 -10.62 20.05 3.29
CA ASN A 537 -9.16 20.19 3.29
C ASN A 537 -8.69 21.62 3.02
N PRO A 538 -8.84 22.52 3.99
CA PRO A 538 -8.38 23.90 3.86
C PRO A 538 -6.88 23.95 3.52
N GLY A 539 -6.51 24.69 2.47
CA GLY A 539 -5.13 24.81 2.04
C GLY A 539 -4.58 23.62 1.23
N SER A 540 -5.40 22.61 0.92
CA SER A 540 -4.98 21.56 -0.02
C SER A 540 -4.79 22.15 -1.42
N ALA A 541 -3.92 21.51 -2.20
CA ALA A 541 -3.58 21.93 -3.56
C ALA A 541 -4.72 21.67 -4.56
N PHE A 542 -5.89 22.22 -4.31
CA PHE A 542 -6.92 22.30 -5.33
C PHE A 542 -6.45 23.27 -6.41
N ASN A 543 -6.34 22.80 -7.63
CA ASN A 543 -6.01 23.65 -8.77
C ASN A 543 -7.29 24.09 -9.49
N PRO A 544 -7.80 25.30 -9.21
CA PRO A 544 -9.03 25.80 -9.81
C PRO A 544 -8.90 26.00 -11.33
N GLU A 545 -7.68 26.26 -11.83
CA GLU A 545 -7.44 26.48 -13.27
C GLU A 545 -7.72 25.20 -14.07
N ARG A 546 -7.38 24.05 -13.51
CA ARG A 546 -7.62 22.75 -14.13
C ARG A 546 -9.12 22.43 -14.30
N TYR A 547 -9.97 23.02 -13.46
CA TYR A 547 -11.39 22.73 -13.40
C TYR A 547 -12.26 23.96 -13.71
N SER A 548 -11.69 25.00 -14.30
CA SER A 548 -12.40 26.24 -14.62
C SER A 548 -13.07 26.93 -13.42
N LEU A 549 -12.58 26.67 -12.19
CA LEU A 549 -13.07 27.37 -11.01
C LEU A 549 -12.38 28.71 -10.82
N ARG A 550 -13.10 29.71 -10.39
CA ARG A 550 -12.53 31.02 -10.02
C ARG A 550 -11.66 30.88 -8.79
N LYS A 551 -10.44 31.46 -8.84
CA LYS A 551 -9.34 31.23 -7.89
C LYS A 551 -9.64 31.47 -6.42
N HIS A 552 -10.65 32.27 -6.09
CA HIS A 552 -10.87 32.77 -4.73
C HIS A 552 -12.20 32.36 -4.08
N GLU A 553 -13.14 31.84 -4.86
CA GLU A 553 -14.50 31.55 -4.39
C GLU A 553 -14.61 30.23 -3.60
N TYR A 554 -13.60 29.35 -3.71
CA TYR A 554 -13.68 27.97 -3.22
C TYR A 554 -12.49 27.56 -2.36
N ARG A 555 -11.67 28.51 -1.92
CA ARG A 555 -10.47 28.21 -1.15
C ARG A 555 -10.56 28.86 0.22
N ILE A 556 -10.51 28.00 1.25
CA ILE A 556 -10.35 28.41 2.64
C ILE A 556 -8.92 28.10 3.07
N ALA A 557 -8.24 29.09 3.64
CA ALA A 557 -6.84 28.99 4.00
C ALA A 557 -6.62 28.40 5.40
N SER A 558 -7.64 28.43 6.28
CA SER A 558 -7.54 27.95 7.65
C SER A 558 -8.90 27.44 8.17
N ASN A 559 -8.89 26.67 9.26
CA ASN A 559 -10.09 26.25 9.95
C ASN A 559 -10.85 27.43 10.56
N GLU A 560 -10.17 28.49 10.94
CA GLU A 560 -10.76 29.72 11.44
C GLU A 560 -11.57 30.40 10.34
N GLU A 561 -10.98 30.60 9.17
CA GLU A 561 -11.66 31.10 7.99
C GLU A 561 -12.87 30.24 7.62
N ALA A 562 -12.75 28.91 7.71
CA ALA A 562 -13.85 27.98 7.47
C ALA A 562 -15.01 28.15 8.45
N ARG A 563 -14.74 28.48 9.70
CA ARG A 563 -15.79 28.72 10.72
C ARG A 563 -16.50 30.06 10.53
N GLU A 564 -15.75 31.07 10.09
CA GLU A 564 -16.26 32.44 9.95
C GLU A 564 -16.87 32.72 8.60
N THR A 565 -16.48 31.97 7.56
CA THR A 565 -17.01 32.17 6.21
C THR A 565 -18.39 31.55 6.05
N PRO A 566 -19.40 32.31 5.69
CA PRO A 566 -20.73 31.76 5.42
C PRO A 566 -20.69 30.73 4.30
N THR A 567 -21.43 29.65 4.44
CA THR A 567 -21.62 28.67 3.36
C THR A 567 -22.25 29.36 2.16
N PRO A 568 -21.58 29.38 0.99
CA PRO A 568 -22.19 29.98 -0.19
C PRO A 568 -23.52 29.32 -0.54
N PRO A 569 -24.53 30.06 -0.91
CA PRO A 569 -25.86 29.49 -1.24
C PRO A 569 -25.84 28.45 -2.36
N TRP A 570 -24.88 28.55 -3.30
CA TRP A 570 -24.72 27.59 -4.41
C TRP A 570 -24.11 26.24 -3.96
N LEU A 571 -23.51 26.17 -2.78
CA LEU A 571 -23.12 24.91 -2.14
C LEU A 571 -24.30 24.17 -1.49
N GLY A 572 -25.51 24.71 -1.54
CA GLY A 572 -26.72 24.03 -1.08
C GLY A 572 -26.86 22.65 -1.75
N TRP A 573 -27.32 21.68 -1.01
CA TRP A 573 -27.36 20.26 -1.36
C TRP A 573 -28.07 19.92 -2.66
N THR A 574 -29.06 20.72 -3.02
CA THR A 574 -29.89 20.53 -4.20
C THR A 574 -29.50 21.42 -5.36
N GLY A 575 -28.74 22.48 -5.08
CA GLY A 575 -28.32 23.49 -6.05
C GLY A 575 -26.91 23.27 -6.57
N LEU A 576 -26.32 22.12 -6.26
CA LEU A 576 -25.08 21.74 -6.87
C LEU A 576 -25.17 21.91 -8.37
N ASP A 577 -24.28 22.68 -8.92
CA ASP A 577 -24.29 23.03 -10.31
C ASP A 577 -24.23 21.78 -11.16
N ARG A 578 -25.39 21.26 -11.51
CA ARG A 578 -25.53 20.02 -12.28
C ARG A 578 -25.10 20.20 -13.74
N LEU A 579 -25.00 21.44 -14.16
CA LEU A 579 -24.61 21.79 -15.52
C LEU A 579 -23.09 21.76 -15.69
N GLU A 580 -22.34 22.14 -14.64
CA GLU A 580 -20.88 22.03 -14.65
C GLU A 580 -20.42 20.78 -13.91
N THR A 581 -19.63 19.95 -14.57
CA THR A 581 -19.07 18.73 -14.01
C THR A 581 -17.58 18.65 -14.29
N VAL A 582 -16.87 17.91 -13.44
CA VAL A 582 -15.44 17.62 -13.62
C VAL A 582 -15.22 16.11 -13.72
N PRO A 583 -14.17 15.66 -14.45
CA PRO A 583 -13.84 14.24 -14.50
C PRO A 583 -13.61 13.66 -13.09
N ALA A 584 -14.23 12.52 -12.81
CA ALA A 584 -14.02 11.75 -11.59
C ALA A 584 -12.79 10.82 -11.68
N MET A 585 -12.34 10.54 -12.90
CA MET A 585 -11.26 9.60 -13.20
C MET A 585 -10.23 10.23 -14.13
N ALA A 586 -9.00 9.72 -14.10
CA ALA A 586 -8.00 10.05 -15.12
C ALA A 586 -8.10 9.10 -16.31
N GLU A 587 -7.84 9.64 -17.48
CA GLU A 587 -7.73 8.86 -18.70
C GLU A 587 -6.59 7.82 -18.62
N GLY A 588 -6.85 6.61 -19.10
CA GLY A 588 -5.88 5.51 -19.14
C GLY A 588 -5.54 4.92 -17.76
N LYS A 589 -6.36 5.16 -16.74
CA LYS A 589 -6.16 4.68 -15.37
C LYS A 589 -7.17 3.61 -14.93
N SER A 590 -7.83 2.97 -15.89
CA SER A 590 -8.87 1.97 -15.64
C SER A 590 -8.45 0.59 -16.13
N ALA A 591 -8.92 -0.46 -15.43
CA ALA A 591 -8.81 -1.85 -15.85
C ALA A 591 -10.16 -2.55 -15.68
N PHE A 592 -10.59 -3.33 -16.69
CA PHE A 592 -11.77 -4.18 -16.63
C PHE A 592 -11.35 -5.63 -16.55
N ILE A 593 -11.73 -6.31 -15.48
CA ILE A 593 -11.39 -7.71 -15.20
C ILE A 593 -12.68 -8.53 -15.19
N VAL A 594 -12.75 -9.56 -16.01
CA VAL A 594 -13.88 -10.49 -16.03
C VAL A 594 -13.63 -11.55 -14.97
N THR A 595 -14.49 -11.64 -13.97
CA THR A 595 -14.34 -12.58 -12.85
C THR A 595 -15.66 -12.73 -12.10
N GLY A 596 -15.72 -13.66 -11.12
CA GLY A 596 -16.86 -13.83 -10.23
C GLY A 596 -17.95 -14.75 -10.75
N ASP A 597 -19.05 -14.81 -10.00
CA ASP A 597 -20.14 -15.76 -10.22
C ASP A 597 -20.86 -15.57 -11.57
N LYS A 598 -20.73 -16.56 -12.45
CA LYS A 598 -21.35 -16.57 -13.80
C LYS A 598 -22.87 -16.58 -13.77
N ALA A 599 -23.49 -16.95 -12.66
CA ALA A 599 -24.94 -16.98 -12.49
C ALA A 599 -25.51 -15.61 -12.05
N ARG A 600 -24.66 -14.60 -11.88
CA ARG A 600 -25.06 -13.25 -11.43
C ARG A 600 -24.64 -12.18 -12.40
N ASN A 601 -25.46 -11.13 -12.49
CA ASN A 601 -25.10 -9.90 -13.17
C ASN A 601 -24.59 -8.90 -12.14
N LYS A 602 -23.26 -8.86 -11.95
CA LYS A 602 -22.63 -7.96 -10.96
C LYS A 602 -21.46 -7.21 -11.57
N GLU A 603 -21.31 -5.99 -11.11
CA GLU A 603 -20.13 -5.17 -11.30
C GLU A 603 -19.67 -4.63 -9.95
N MET A 604 -18.37 -4.47 -9.78
CA MET A 604 -17.77 -3.78 -8.65
C MET A 604 -16.63 -2.88 -9.09
N CYS A 605 -16.73 -1.61 -8.74
CA CYS A 605 -15.63 -0.65 -8.91
C CYS A 605 -14.74 -0.65 -7.67
N LEU A 606 -13.45 -0.88 -7.86
CA LEU A 606 -12.40 -0.77 -6.84
C LEU A 606 -11.57 0.50 -7.08
N PRO A 607 -11.86 1.60 -6.38
CA PRO A 607 -10.99 2.78 -6.43
C PRO A 607 -9.66 2.44 -5.78
N GLY A 608 -8.55 2.78 -6.45
CA GLY A 608 -7.27 2.31 -5.98
C GLY A 608 -6.07 3.16 -6.35
N GLY A 609 -4.92 2.71 -5.92
CA GLY A 609 -3.61 3.09 -6.42
C GLY A 609 -3.36 2.46 -7.79
N GLY A 610 -2.14 2.64 -8.31
CA GLY A 610 -1.74 2.00 -9.56
C GLY A 610 -1.75 0.49 -9.50
N PHE A 611 -1.52 -0.12 -10.64
CA PHE A 611 -1.35 -1.55 -10.77
C PHE A 611 -0.10 -1.87 -11.58
N THR A 612 0.57 -2.97 -11.22
CA THR A 612 1.82 -3.42 -11.84
C THR A 612 1.69 -4.89 -12.19
N THR A 613 1.91 -5.22 -13.46
CA THR A 613 1.81 -6.59 -13.98
C THR A 613 3.21 -7.19 -14.15
N ILE A 614 3.42 -8.35 -13.57
CA ILE A 614 4.68 -9.11 -13.61
C ILE A 614 4.43 -10.49 -14.18
N LYS A 615 5.28 -10.93 -15.11
CA LYS A 615 5.29 -12.29 -15.61
C LYS A 615 5.78 -13.25 -14.51
N ILE A 616 5.04 -14.31 -14.27
CA ILE A 616 5.43 -15.37 -13.35
C ILE A 616 6.52 -16.23 -14.02
N GLN A 617 7.67 -16.32 -13.38
CA GLN A 617 8.78 -17.13 -13.87
C GLN A 617 8.73 -18.51 -13.21
N LEU A 618 8.59 -19.54 -14.02
CA LEU A 618 8.55 -20.93 -13.55
C LEU A 618 9.96 -21.54 -13.63
N PRO A 619 10.33 -22.46 -12.70
CA PRO A 619 11.55 -23.22 -12.83
C PRO A 619 11.49 -24.17 -14.02
N LYS A 620 12.64 -24.54 -14.55
CA LYS A 620 12.73 -25.52 -15.66
C LYS A 620 12.11 -26.86 -15.32
N ALA A 621 12.17 -27.25 -14.06
CA ALA A 621 11.63 -28.50 -13.55
C ALA A 621 10.15 -28.42 -13.19
N TRP A 622 9.42 -27.34 -13.56
CA TRP A 622 8.06 -27.07 -13.11
C TRP A 622 7.13 -28.29 -13.28
N ASP A 623 7.01 -28.82 -14.49
CA ASP A 623 6.07 -29.92 -14.75
C ASP A 623 6.42 -31.20 -13.99
N SER A 624 7.71 -31.51 -13.80
CA SER A 624 8.12 -32.68 -13.00
C SER A 624 7.80 -32.48 -11.51
N LEU A 625 8.08 -31.30 -10.96
CA LEU A 625 7.74 -30.95 -9.57
C LEU A 625 6.24 -30.98 -9.33
N MET A 626 5.46 -30.50 -10.30
CA MET A 626 4.00 -30.50 -10.20
C MET A 626 3.44 -31.93 -10.32
N ALA A 627 4.02 -32.78 -11.16
CA ALA A 627 3.63 -34.18 -11.28
C ALA A 627 3.87 -34.98 -9.97
N GLU A 628 4.99 -34.72 -9.26
CA GLU A 628 5.27 -35.29 -7.93
C GLU A 628 4.19 -34.92 -6.90
N ARG A 629 3.46 -33.82 -7.09
CA ARG A 629 2.37 -33.33 -6.25
C ARG A 629 0.99 -33.70 -6.77
N GLY A 630 0.93 -34.50 -7.83
CA GLY A 630 -0.33 -35.01 -8.41
C GLY A 630 -1.04 -34.03 -9.36
N TYR A 631 -0.36 -32.97 -9.79
CA TYR A 631 -0.90 -32.05 -10.79
C TYR A 631 -0.64 -32.56 -12.21
N GLU A 632 -1.55 -32.24 -13.11
CA GLU A 632 -1.37 -32.47 -14.54
C GLU A 632 -0.40 -31.45 -15.14
N PRO A 633 0.27 -31.75 -16.27
CA PRO A 633 1.19 -30.84 -16.97
C PRO A 633 0.53 -29.49 -17.31
N LEU A 634 1.31 -28.41 -17.24
CA LEU A 634 0.85 -27.04 -17.50
C LEU A 634 0.14 -26.86 -18.83
N GLU A 635 0.56 -27.61 -19.85
CA GLU A 635 -0.03 -27.63 -21.20
C GLU A 635 -1.54 -27.88 -21.18
N LYS A 636 -2.03 -28.77 -20.29
CA LYS A 636 -3.46 -29.10 -20.16
C LYS A 636 -4.31 -27.91 -19.68
N PHE A 637 -3.69 -26.93 -19.07
CA PHE A 637 -4.34 -25.75 -18.53
C PHE A 637 -4.26 -24.53 -19.46
N ARG A 638 -3.68 -24.69 -20.63
CA ARG A 638 -3.73 -23.65 -21.68
C ARG A 638 -5.13 -23.54 -22.22
N LEU A 639 -5.51 -22.35 -22.64
CA LEU A 639 -6.80 -22.15 -23.28
C LEU A 639 -6.88 -22.89 -24.61
N ALA A 640 -8.07 -23.40 -24.91
CA ALA A 640 -8.33 -24.10 -26.15
C ALA A 640 -8.00 -23.24 -27.38
N THR A 641 -7.55 -23.87 -28.47
CA THR A 641 -7.05 -23.17 -29.66
C THR A 641 -8.09 -22.27 -30.31
N ASP A 642 -9.37 -22.63 -30.22
CA ASP A 642 -10.50 -21.86 -30.74
C ASP A 642 -10.81 -20.58 -29.93
N LEU A 643 -10.31 -20.49 -28.70
CA LEU A 643 -10.43 -19.30 -27.85
C LEU A 643 -9.21 -18.36 -27.96
N ARG A 644 -8.17 -18.74 -28.70
CA ARG A 644 -6.98 -17.90 -28.84
C ARG A 644 -7.24 -16.71 -29.74
N PRO A 645 -6.65 -15.53 -29.46
CA PRO A 645 -6.88 -14.29 -30.24
C PRO A 645 -6.59 -14.41 -31.74
N ASP A 646 -5.72 -15.34 -32.12
CA ASP A 646 -5.31 -15.59 -33.51
C ASP A 646 -6.13 -16.70 -34.17
N ALA A 647 -7.10 -17.29 -33.48
CA ALA A 647 -7.98 -18.30 -34.05
C ALA A 647 -8.94 -17.65 -35.09
N PRO A 648 -9.19 -18.27 -36.23
CA PRO A 648 -10.15 -17.74 -37.19
C PRO A 648 -11.54 -17.65 -36.52
N PRO A 649 -12.32 -16.60 -36.82
CA PRO A 649 -13.59 -16.35 -36.15
C PRO A 649 -14.50 -17.57 -36.29
N VAL A 650 -14.93 -18.10 -35.11
CA VAL A 650 -15.91 -19.20 -35.06
C VAL A 650 -17.20 -18.69 -35.70
N ARG A 651 -17.60 -19.25 -36.81
CA ARG A 651 -18.87 -18.89 -37.48
C ARG A 651 -20.00 -19.12 -36.47
N PRO A 652 -20.86 -18.12 -36.24
CA PRO A 652 -21.98 -18.30 -35.32
C PRO A 652 -22.85 -19.47 -35.79
N ARG A 653 -23.11 -20.46 -34.95
CA ARG A 653 -24.10 -21.50 -35.20
C ARG A 653 -25.42 -20.82 -35.52
N ARG A 654 -25.91 -21.00 -36.75
CA ARG A 654 -27.24 -20.51 -37.14
C ARG A 654 -28.23 -20.97 -36.10
N SER A 655 -28.83 -20.02 -35.38
CA SER A 655 -29.93 -20.25 -34.49
C SER A 655 -31.07 -20.92 -35.26
N ARG A 656 -31.53 -22.05 -34.80
CA ARG A 656 -32.78 -22.66 -35.34
C ARG A 656 -33.89 -21.64 -35.10
N PRO A 657 -34.77 -21.40 -36.09
CA PRO A 657 -35.91 -20.53 -35.92
C PRO A 657 -36.80 -21.06 -34.74
N PRO A 658 -37.39 -20.14 -33.97
CA PRO A 658 -38.24 -20.54 -32.85
C PRO A 658 -39.44 -21.36 -33.38
N THR A 659 -39.59 -22.58 -32.89
CA THR A 659 -40.81 -23.37 -33.10
C THR A 659 -41.96 -22.67 -32.43
N ASN A 660 -42.95 -22.25 -33.22
CA ASN A 660 -44.23 -21.67 -32.79
C ASN A 660 -44.82 -22.51 -31.67
N ARG A 661 -44.76 -22.07 -30.42
CA ARG A 661 -45.63 -22.57 -29.36
C ARG A 661 -46.94 -21.82 -29.37
N ARG A 662 -47.96 -22.56 -29.67
CA ARG A 662 -49.38 -22.11 -29.61
C ARG A 662 -49.67 -21.48 -28.24
N SER A 663 -50.33 -20.33 -28.32
CA SER A 663 -51.02 -19.69 -27.22
C SER A 663 -51.98 -20.64 -26.54
N TYR A 664 -51.90 -20.84 -25.26
CA TYR A 664 -53.02 -21.20 -24.41
C TYR A 664 -53.44 -19.91 -23.69
N GLY A 665 -54.67 -19.45 -24.07
CA GLY A 665 -55.39 -18.47 -23.28
C GLY A 665 -55.98 -19.14 -22.03
N ASN A 666 -55.90 -18.45 -20.97
CA ASN A 666 -56.95 -17.99 -20.02
C ASN A 666 -56.23 -17.30 -18.88
#